data_b8b92813af55656ec235922381ed17ef
#
_entry.id   b8b92813af55656ec235922381ed17ef
#
_cell.length_a   1.000
_cell.length_b   1.000
_cell.length_c   1.000
_cell.angle_alpha   90.00
_cell.angle_beta   90.00
_cell.angle_gamma   90.00
#
_symmetry.space_group_name_H-M   'P 1'
#
loop_
_entity.id
_entity.type
_entity.pdbx_description
1 polymer ?
#
loop_
_entity_poly.entity_id
_entity_poly.type
_entity_poly.pdbx_seq_one_letter_code
_entity_poly.pdbx_strand_id
1 'polypeptide(L)'
;TMTDKVSANATPVFESFAPPIRAQTPLRKAITDAYRRPEAECVTALVQQATLPEETTTQIRATARKLIEALRAKHKGTGVEGLVHEYSLSSQEGVALMCLAEALLRIPDMATRDALIRDKISNGDWKSHVGGGRSLFVNAATWGLVVTGKLTNTVNDSGLSAALTRLIARCGEPVIRRGVDMAMRMMGEQFVTGETIDEALKRAKSLEERGFRYSYDMLGEAATTAADAERYYKDYETAIHAIGRASAGRGIYDGPGISIKLSALHPRYVRAQSERVMGELLPKVKALAALSKKYNIGLNIDAEEADRLELSLDLLQSLIEDPDLADWEGIGFVVQAYGKRCPFVLDFIIDLARRNNRRVMVRLVKGAYWDAEIKRAQVDGLEDFPVYTRKVHTDVSYIACAAKLLGARDVIFPQFATHNAQTLATIYHLAGPDFKTGSYEFQCLHGMGEPLYDEVVGASKLGRPARIYAPVGTHETLLAYLVRRLLENGANSSFVNRIGDKSVSVDELIADPAEVVRSMAVVGARHDQINLPEGLYGIRKNSAGFDLSNEEQLAELSETLKANATRAWTAEPQVAGAKVKGESRPVLNPGDHSDVVGTVTEIAADDVAQAMKAAEKAVASWSQVSPTDRAACLDRAADIMQREMAELLGLIMREAGKSMPNAIAEVREAIDFLRYYADQTRRTLGVAHKPLGQTACIRPRTFPRAIFTGHIPAALVA
;
A
#
# COMPACT_ATOMS: atom_id res chain seq x y z
N THR A 1 19.46 42.69 30.85
CA THR A 1 20.46 41.61 31.03
C THR A 1 19.80 40.41 31.69
N MET A 2 19.15 39.55 30.89
CA MET A 2 18.78 38.21 31.34
C MET A 2 19.86 37.27 30.85
N THR A 3 20.73 36.86 31.75
CA THR A 3 21.63 35.74 31.53
C THR A 3 20.83 34.47 31.76
N ASP A 4 20.33 33.88 30.67
CA ASP A 4 19.73 32.56 30.72
C ASP A 4 20.79 31.54 31.15
N LYS A 5 20.51 30.89 32.27
CA LYS A 5 21.25 29.73 32.70
C LYS A 5 21.08 28.63 31.69
N VAL A 6 22.16 28.33 30.94
CA VAL A 6 22.24 27.13 30.10
C VAL A 6 21.93 25.92 30.99
N SER A 7 20.83 25.26 30.74
CA SER A 7 20.44 24.03 31.41
C SER A 7 21.48 22.94 31.10
N ALA A 8 22.19 22.47 32.13
CA ALA A 8 23.24 21.46 32.02
C ALA A 8 22.74 20.04 31.66
N ASN A 9 21.46 19.89 31.26
CA ASN A 9 20.82 18.61 30.96
C ASN A 9 20.07 18.60 29.62
N ALA A 10 20.49 19.35 28.59
CA ALA A 10 19.92 19.21 27.26
C ALA A 10 20.38 17.88 26.66
N THR A 11 19.42 17.03 26.27
CA THR A 11 19.69 15.81 25.50
C THR A 11 20.39 16.19 24.19
N PRO A 12 21.52 15.57 23.83
CA PRO A 12 22.19 15.87 22.58
C PRO A 12 21.26 15.69 21.40
N VAL A 13 21.37 16.59 20.42
CA VAL A 13 20.59 16.51 19.18
C VAL A 13 20.82 15.17 18.50
N PHE A 14 19.76 14.52 18.03
CA PHE A 14 19.73 13.20 17.40
C PHE A 14 20.08 12.00 18.29
N GLU A 15 20.27 12.14 19.61
CA GLU A 15 20.56 11.01 20.47
C GLU A 15 19.46 9.94 20.44
N SER A 16 18.20 10.37 20.43
CA SER A 16 17.01 9.49 20.37
C SER A 16 16.36 9.41 18.98
N PHE A 17 17.07 9.80 17.94
CA PHE A 17 16.52 9.89 16.56
C PHE A 17 15.87 8.59 16.09
N ALA A 18 16.54 7.47 16.29
CA ALA A 18 16.06 6.15 15.89
C ALA A 18 16.33 5.12 17.00
N PRO A 19 15.51 5.11 18.06
CA PRO A 19 15.65 4.11 19.10
C PRO A 19 15.44 2.71 18.52
N PRO A 20 16.25 1.71 18.87
CA PRO A 20 16.06 0.34 18.44
C PRO A 20 14.77 -0.21 19.06
N ILE A 21 13.91 -0.83 18.23
CA ILE A 21 12.70 -1.51 18.72
C ILE A 21 13.10 -2.77 19.46
N ARG A 22 14.04 -3.51 18.89
CA ARG A 22 14.56 -4.80 19.39
C ARG A 22 15.93 -5.10 18.80
N ALA A 23 16.61 -6.09 19.41
CA ALA A 23 17.82 -6.64 18.83
C ALA A 23 17.53 -7.37 17.50
N GLN A 24 18.38 -7.20 16.51
CA GLN A 24 18.30 -7.90 15.22
C GLN A 24 18.82 -9.34 15.38
N THR A 25 17.91 -10.29 15.64
CA THR A 25 18.23 -11.71 15.59
C THR A 25 18.54 -12.15 14.15
N PRO A 26 19.21 -13.29 13.91
CA PRO A 26 19.46 -13.78 12.54
C PRO A 26 18.21 -13.91 11.70
N LEU A 27 17.08 -14.35 12.27
CA LEU A 27 15.81 -14.46 11.56
C LEU A 27 15.22 -13.07 11.23
N ARG A 28 15.31 -12.10 12.14
CA ARG A 28 14.84 -10.73 11.88
C ARG A 28 15.71 -10.05 10.83
N LYS A 29 17.03 -10.25 10.91
CA LYS A 29 17.96 -9.73 9.90
C LYS A 29 17.65 -10.30 8.52
N ALA A 30 17.37 -11.60 8.40
CA ALA A 30 16.99 -12.21 7.12
C ALA A 30 15.71 -11.59 6.53
N ILE A 31 14.75 -11.18 7.37
CA ILE A 31 13.55 -10.45 6.94
C ILE A 31 13.94 -9.07 6.40
N THR A 32 14.75 -8.31 7.13
CA THR A 32 15.19 -6.97 6.73
C THR A 32 16.00 -7.02 5.42
N ASP A 33 16.95 -7.95 5.30
CA ASP A 33 17.81 -8.15 4.12
C ASP A 33 17.00 -8.51 2.85
N ALA A 34 15.85 -9.15 3.01
CA ALA A 34 14.98 -9.53 1.90
C ALA A 34 14.01 -8.41 1.46
N TYR A 35 13.98 -7.28 2.15
CA TYR A 35 12.94 -6.27 1.95
C TYR A 35 12.84 -5.80 0.50
N ARG A 36 13.96 -5.46 -0.11
CA ARG A 36 14.04 -5.01 -1.52
C ARG A 36 15.11 -5.75 -2.31
N ARG A 37 15.36 -7.03 -1.95
CA ARG A 37 16.27 -7.87 -2.69
C ARG A 37 15.86 -7.92 -4.17
N PRO A 38 16.82 -7.97 -5.13
CA PRO A 38 16.49 -8.10 -6.54
C PRO A 38 15.53 -9.26 -6.83
N GLU A 39 14.49 -8.99 -7.61
CA GLU A 39 13.38 -9.94 -7.83
C GLU A 39 13.86 -11.28 -8.38
N ALA A 40 14.82 -11.28 -9.32
CA ALA A 40 15.39 -12.49 -9.91
C ALA A 40 16.07 -13.40 -8.89
N GLU A 41 16.76 -12.84 -7.90
CA GLU A 41 17.40 -13.61 -6.83
C GLU A 41 16.36 -14.31 -5.95
N CYS A 42 15.32 -13.60 -5.56
CA CYS A 42 14.22 -14.17 -4.77
C CYS A 42 13.51 -15.31 -5.53
N VAL A 43 13.13 -15.03 -6.76
CA VAL A 43 12.31 -15.95 -7.57
C VAL A 43 13.10 -17.21 -7.95
N THR A 44 14.39 -17.11 -8.26
CA THR A 44 15.22 -18.27 -8.59
C THR A 44 15.24 -19.30 -7.44
N ALA A 45 15.34 -18.84 -6.20
CA ALA A 45 15.28 -19.72 -5.03
C ALA A 45 13.89 -20.33 -4.84
N LEU A 46 12.84 -19.53 -5.03
CA LEU A 46 11.44 -19.95 -4.84
C LEU A 46 10.97 -20.94 -5.91
N VAL A 47 11.39 -20.79 -7.15
CA VAL A 47 11.05 -21.73 -8.24
C VAL A 47 11.50 -23.13 -7.92
N GLN A 48 12.68 -23.31 -7.33
CA GLN A 48 13.17 -24.61 -6.91
C GLN A 48 12.26 -25.25 -5.85
N GLN A 49 11.82 -24.46 -4.88
CA GLN A 49 10.93 -24.91 -3.80
C GLN A 49 9.49 -25.17 -4.29
N ALA A 50 9.04 -24.44 -5.31
CA ALA A 50 7.69 -24.58 -5.89
C ALA A 50 7.64 -25.64 -7.00
N THR A 51 8.76 -26.24 -7.38
CA THR A 51 8.82 -27.30 -8.40
C THR A 51 8.38 -28.62 -7.79
N LEU A 52 7.35 -29.22 -8.36
CA LEU A 52 6.76 -30.45 -7.86
C LEU A 52 7.03 -31.63 -8.80
N PRO A 53 6.95 -32.89 -8.29
CA PRO A 53 7.05 -34.08 -9.12
C PRO A 53 6.00 -34.08 -10.25
N GLU A 54 6.33 -34.65 -11.40
CA GLU A 54 5.44 -34.68 -12.57
C GLU A 54 4.10 -35.38 -12.31
N GLU A 55 4.12 -36.46 -11.53
CA GLU A 55 2.90 -37.14 -11.11
C GLU A 55 1.97 -36.23 -10.33
N THR A 56 2.51 -35.49 -9.35
CA THR A 56 1.77 -34.52 -8.55
C THR A 56 1.24 -33.39 -9.43
N THR A 57 2.04 -32.88 -10.33
CA THR A 57 1.64 -31.81 -11.27
C THR A 57 0.49 -32.27 -12.18
N THR A 58 0.53 -33.52 -12.64
CA THR A 58 -0.55 -34.12 -13.45
C THR A 58 -1.87 -34.18 -12.67
N GLN A 59 -1.81 -34.61 -11.41
CA GLN A 59 -3.00 -34.65 -10.53
C GLN A 59 -3.55 -33.26 -10.26
N ILE A 60 -2.66 -32.28 -10.03
CA ILE A 60 -3.04 -30.88 -9.84
C ILE A 60 -3.76 -30.33 -11.07
N ARG A 61 -3.21 -30.55 -12.27
CA ARG A 61 -3.84 -30.11 -13.54
C ARG A 61 -5.22 -30.73 -13.73
N ALA A 62 -5.38 -32.01 -13.43
CA ALA A 62 -6.67 -32.70 -13.53
C ALA A 62 -7.73 -32.09 -12.58
N THR A 63 -7.34 -31.87 -11.32
CA THR A 63 -8.22 -31.25 -10.31
C THR A 63 -8.55 -29.81 -10.66
N ALA A 64 -7.55 -29.00 -11.05
CA ALA A 64 -7.75 -27.61 -11.44
C ALA A 64 -8.69 -27.49 -12.67
N ARG A 65 -8.51 -28.33 -13.68
CA ARG A 65 -9.38 -28.40 -14.86
C ARG A 65 -10.83 -28.65 -14.47
N LYS A 66 -11.07 -29.67 -13.64
CA LYS A 66 -12.41 -30.00 -13.16
C LYS A 66 -13.07 -28.83 -12.44
N LEU A 67 -12.33 -28.12 -11.57
CA LEU A 67 -12.82 -26.95 -10.87
C LEU A 67 -13.16 -25.80 -11.83
N ILE A 68 -12.28 -25.52 -12.81
CA ILE A 68 -12.47 -24.45 -13.78
C ILE A 68 -13.68 -24.73 -14.69
N GLU A 69 -13.83 -25.97 -15.16
CA GLU A 69 -14.98 -26.37 -16.00
C GLU A 69 -16.29 -26.24 -15.21
N ALA A 70 -16.32 -26.64 -13.94
CA ALA A 70 -17.47 -26.47 -13.05
C ALA A 70 -17.82 -24.98 -12.83
N LEU A 71 -16.81 -24.15 -12.63
CA LEU A 71 -17.00 -22.70 -12.51
C LEU A 71 -17.56 -22.09 -13.79
N ARG A 72 -16.98 -22.40 -14.94
CA ARG A 72 -17.46 -21.90 -16.23
C ARG A 72 -18.89 -22.32 -16.55
N ALA A 73 -19.28 -23.53 -16.14
CA ALA A 73 -20.66 -24.02 -16.30
C ALA A 73 -21.66 -23.22 -15.44
N LYS A 74 -21.24 -22.72 -14.27
CA LYS A 74 -22.05 -21.91 -13.37
C LYS A 74 -22.04 -20.42 -13.69
N HIS A 75 -21.05 -19.94 -14.48
CA HIS A 75 -20.81 -18.52 -14.70
C HIS A 75 -21.88 -17.92 -15.62
N LYS A 76 -22.83 -17.21 -15.00
CA LYS A 76 -23.93 -16.51 -15.69
C LYS A 76 -23.77 -14.98 -15.66
N GLY A 77 -22.61 -14.46 -15.29
CA GLY A 77 -22.34 -13.01 -15.24
C GLY A 77 -23.32 -12.23 -14.34
N THR A 78 -23.62 -12.75 -13.14
CA THR A 78 -24.54 -12.11 -12.22
C THR A 78 -23.78 -11.33 -11.14
N GLY A 79 -24.33 -10.19 -10.72
CA GLY A 79 -23.77 -9.41 -9.61
C GLY A 79 -22.62 -8.46 -10.00
N VAL A 80 -21.72 -8.21 -9.07
CA VAL A 80 -20.55 -7.30 -9.27
C VAL A 80 -19.60 -7.82 -10.33
N GLU A 81 -19.45 -9.14 -10.48
CA GLU A 81 -18.66 -9.74 -11.57
C GLU A 81 -19.19 -9.28 -12.94
N GLY A 82 -20.51 -9.23 -13.10
CA GLY A 82 -21.14 -8.70 -14.30
C GLY A 82 -20.89 -7.20 -14.48
N LEU A 83 -20.86 -6.41 -13.40
CA LEU A 83 -20.53 -4.99 -13.44
C LEU A 83 -19.05 -4.75 -13.77
N VAL A 84 -18.13 -5.46 -13.13
CA VAL A 84 -16.68 -5.33 -13.38
C VAL A 84 -16.32 -5.78 -14.80
N HIS A 85 -17.01 -6.79 -15.32
CA HIS A 85 -16.82 -7.22 -16.71
C HIS A 85 -17.37 -6.20 -17.71
N GLU A 86 -18.52 -5.58 -17.40
CA GLU A 86 -19.15 -4.58 -18.27
C GLU A 86 -18.40 -3.25 -18.25
N TYR A 87 -17.97 -2.80 -17.08
CA TYR A 87 -17.21 -1.56 -16.87
C TYR A 87 -15.77 -1.88 -16.48
N SER A 88 -15.01 -2.41 -17.46
CA SER A 88 -13.60 -2.74 -17.18
C SER A 88 -12.81 -1.50 -16.77
N LEU A 89 -11.83 -1.67 -15.89
CA LEU A 89 -10.94 -0.58 -15.42
C LEU A 89 -10.12 0.06 -16.55
N SER A 90 -10.03 -0.59 -17.70
CA SER A 90 -9.43 -0.05 -18.92
C SER A 90 -10.39 0.85 -19.71
N SER A 91 -11.68 0.85 -19.39
CA SER A 91 -12.68 1.72 -20.03
C SER A 91 -12.76 3.08 -19.33
N GLN A 92 -13.14 4.10 -20.11
CA GLN A 92 -13.34 5.46 -19.61
C GLN A 92 -14.47 5.50 -18.56
N GLU A 93 -15.50 4.70 -18.77
CA GLU A 93 -16.63 4.53 -17.88
C GLU A 93 -16.26 3.82 -16.58
N GLY A 94 -15.41 2.79 -16.62
CA GLY A 94 -14.91 2.09 -15.45
C GLY A 94 -14.07 3.00 -14.54
N VAL A 95 -13.17 3.79 -15.14
CA VAL A 95 -12.38 4.81 -14.42
C VAL A 95 -13.30 5.87 -13.82
N ALA A 96 -14.30 6.36 -14.55
CA ALA A 96 -15.25 7.34 -14.04
C ALA A 96 -16.06 6.82 -12.85
N LEU A 97 -16.50 5.56 -12.90
CA LEU A 97 -17.20 4.91 -11.77
C LEU A 97 -16.33 4.78 -10.52
N MET A 98 -15.07 4.42 -10.68
CA MET A 98 -14.15 4.32 -9.55
C MET A 98 -13.85 5.68 -8.92
N CYS A 99 -13.57 6.70 -9.73
CA CYS A 99 -13.38 8.06 -9.25
C CYS A 99 -14.64 8.58 -8.53
N LEU A 100 -15.81 8.23 -9.05
CA LEU A 100 -17.08 8.62 -8.46
C LEU A 100 -17.31 7.94 -7.11
N ALA A 101 -17.04 6.64 -7.01
CA ALA A 101 -17.16 5.87 -5.77
C ALA A 101 -16.23 6.44 -4.69
N GLU A 102 -14.96 6.67 -5.02
CA GLU A 102 -13.99 7.25 -4.09
C GLU A 102 -14.42 8.65 -3.63
N ALA A 103 -14.79 9.50 -4.55
CA ALA A 103 -15.11 10.88 -4.25
C ALA A 103 -16.41 11.05 -3.45
N LEU A 104 -17.46 10.26 -3.77
CA LEU A 104 -18.71 10.29 -3.04
C LEU A 104 -18.56 9.91 -1.56
N LEU A 105 -17.59 9.05 -1.25
CA LEU A 105 -17.29 8.62 0.11
C LEU A 105 -16.39 9.61 0.86
N ARG A 106 -15.58 10.39 0.15
CA ARG A 106 -14.63 11.36 0.75
C ARG A 106 -15.18 12.78 0.84
N ILE A 107 -16.12 13.17 -0.03
CA ILE A 107 -16.64 14.54 -0.08
C ILE A 107 -17.80 14.68 0.91
N PRO A 108 -17.65 15.47 1.98
CA PRO A 108 -18.68 15.60 3.01
C PRO A 108 -19.84 16.51 2.58
N ASP A 109 -19.59 17.48 1.70
CA ASP A 109 -20.61 18.43 1.28
C ASP A 109 -21.32 18.03 -0.02
N MET A 110 -22.62 18.29 -0.06
CA MET A 110 -23.50 17.88 -1.14
C MET A 110 -23.26 18.63 -2.46
N ALA A 111 -22.88 19.90 -2.38
CA ALA A 111 -22.68 20.72 -3.58
C ALA A 111 -21.44 20.25 -4.39
N THR A 112 -20.35 19.94 -3.70
CA THR A 112 -19.13 19.39 -4.32
C THR A 112 -19.38 17.98 -4.85
N ARG A 113 -20.14 17.13 -4.14
CA ARG A 113 -20.58 15.82 -4.64
C ARG A 113 -21.34 15.93 -5.96
N ASP A 114 -22.32 16.82 -6.01
CA ASP A 114 -23.17 17.01 -7.19
C ASP A 114 -22.37 17.54 -8.39
N ALA A 115 -21.43 18.46 -8.14
CA ALA A 115 -20.52 18.95 -9.17
C ALA A 115 -19.63 17.85 -9.74
N LEU A 116 -19.09 16.95 -8.90
CA LEU A 116 -18.28 15.83 -9.32
C LEU A 116 -19.09 14.78 -10.09
N ILE A 117 -20.27 14.42 -9.61
CA ILE A 117 -21.19 13.50 -10.32
C ILE A 117 -21.44 14.02 -11.73
N ARG A 118 -21.73 15.32 -11.84
CA ARG A 118 -21.98 16.00 -13.11
C ARG A 118 -20.77 15.92 -14.03
N ASP A 119 -19.57 16.21 -13.52
CA ASP A 119 -18.31 16.18 -14.29
C ASP A 119 -17.96 14.77 -14.82
N LYS A 120 -18.08 13.76 -13.97
CA LYS A 120 -17.63 12.40 -14.30
C LYS A 120 -18.63 11.59 -15.10
N ILE A 121 -19.93 11.84 -14.96
CA ILE A 121 -20.96 11.05 -15.64
C ILE A 121 -21.35 11.64 -17.00
N SER A 122 -21.19 12.96 -17.19
CA SER A 122 -21.64 13.64 -18.42
C SER A 122 -20.97 13.15 -19.71
N ASN A 123 -19.76 12.64 -19.65
CA ASN A 123 -18.94 12.30 -20.81
C ASN A 123 -18.87 10.80 -21.16
N GLY A 124 -19.53 9.90 -20.39
CA GLY A 124 -19.52 8.46 -20.65
C GLY A 124 -20.61 8.00 -21.62
N ASP A 125 -20.33 6.98 -22.45
CA ASP A 125 -21.33 6.31 -23.31
C ASP A 125 -22.09 5.22 -22.55
N TRP A 126 -22.85 5.63 -21.57
CA TRP A 126 -23.64 4.73 -20.72
C TRP A 126 -24.75 3.97 -21.46
N LYS A 127 -25.18 4.49 -22.63
CA LYS A 127 -26.27 3.87 -23.40
C LYS A 127 -25.86 2.56 -24.06
N SER A 128 -24.62 2.42 -24.49
CA SER A 128 -24.10 1.21 -25.10
C SER A 128 -24.13 0.00 -24.16
N HIS A 129 -24.23 0.26 -22.86
CA HIS A 129 -24.22 -0.74 -21.79
C HIS A 129 -25.62 -1.20 -21.33
N VAL A 130 -26.70 -0.71 -21.96
CA VAL A 130 -28.10 -1.10 -21.62
C VAL A 130 -28.60 -2.22 -22.51
N GLY A 131 -29.09 -3.31 -21.93
CA GLY A 131 -29.73 -4.42 -22.63
C GLY A 131 -28.83 -5.64 -22.90
N GLY A 132 -29.18 -6.50 -23.83
CA GLY A 132 -28.27 -7.56 -24.32
C GLY A 132 -28.15 -8.81 -23.44
N GLY A 133 -29.16 -9.16 -22.63
CA GLY A 133 -29.13 -10.41 -21.84
C GLY A 133 -28.33 -10.32 -20.54
N ARG A 134 -27.95 -9.12 -20.12
CA ARG A 134 -27.23 -8.83 -18.87
C ARG A 134 -28.13 -9.04 -17.65
N SER A 135 -27.54 -9.24 -16.49
CA SER A 135 -28.27 -9.43 -15.25
C SER A 135 -29.15 -8.21 -14.89
N LEU A 136 -30.24 -8.43 -14.17
CA LEU A 136 -31.10 -7.36 -13.66
C LEU A 136 -30.33 -6.30 -12.89
N PHE A 137 -29.26 -6.72 -12.17
CA PHE A 137 -28.39 -5.85 -11.39
C PHE A 137 -27.57 -4.90 -12.28
N VAL A 138 -26.92 -5.42 -13.31
CA VAL A 138 -26.14 -4.62 -14.26
C VAL A 138 -27.04 -3.62 -14.98
N ASN A 139 -28.20 -4.06 -15.43
CA ASN A 139 -29.16 -3.19 -16.09
C ASN A 139 -29.69 -2.07 -15.18
N ALA A 140 -30.01 -2.38 -13.91
CA ALA A 140 -30.49 -1.36 -12.96
C ALA A 140 -29.41 -0.31 -12.63
N ALA A 141 -28.16 -0.73 -12.43
CA ALA A 141 -27.04 0.19 -12.20
C ALA A 141 -26.77 1.06 -13.43
N THR A 142 -26.73 0.46 -14.63
CA THR A 142 -26.55 1.17 -15.90
C THR A 142 -27.68 2.17 -16.17
N TRP A 143 -28.94 1.79 -15.91
CA TRP A 143 -30.07 2.72 -16.00
C TRP A 143 -29.93 3.93 -15.07
N GLY A 144 -29.47 3.72 -13.82
CA GLY A 144 -29.17 4.81 -12.90
C GLY A 144 -28.14 5.79 -13.48
N LEU A 145 -27.05 5.26 -14.08
CA LEU A 145 -26.00 6.07 -14.72
C LEU A 145 -26.46 6.78 -15.98
N VAL A 146 -27.23 6.11 -16.84
CA VAL A 146 -27.83 6.73 -18.07
C VAL A 146 -28.75 7.87 -17.71
N VAL A 147 -29.59 7.69 -16.70
CA VAL A 147 -30.50 8.74 -16.21
C VAL A 147 -29.71 9.92 -15.66
N THR A 148 -28.70 9.66 -14.87
CA THR A 148 -27.84 10.70 -14.28
C THR A 148 -27.02 11.44 -15.35
N GLY A 149 -26.41 10.73 -16.30
CA GLY A 149 -25.64 11.33 -17.39
C GLY A 149 -26.48 12.22 -18.32
N LYS A 150 -27.73 11.82 -18.62
CA LYS A 150 -28.64 12.65 -19.42
C LYS A 150 -29.13 13.91 -18.72
N LEU A 151 -29.23 13.90 -17.39
CA LEU A 151 -29.64 15.07 -16.61
C LEU A 151 -28.55 16.14 -16.52
N THR A 152 -27.29 15.72 -16.62
CA THR A 152 -26.14 16.62 -16.60
C THR A 152 -25.87 17.28 -17.94
N ASN A 153 -26.28 16.62 -19.05
CA ASN A 153 -26.19 17.16 -20.42
C ASN A 153 -27.53 17.72 -20.89
N THR A 154 -27.79 18.98 -20.64
CA THR A 154 -28.89 19.70 -21.31
C THR A 154 -28.51 19.95 -22.75
N VAL A 155 -29.20 19.33 -23.69
CA VAL A 155 -29.72 19.89 -24.99
C VAL A 155 -29.98 18.77 -26.02
N ASN A 156 -31.19 18.76 -26.54
CA ASN A 156 -31.70 18.21 -27.81
C ASN A 156 -31.69 16.68 -28.03
N ASP A 157 -32.78 16.03 -27.60
CA ASP A 157 -33.38 14.97 -28.41
C ASP A 157 -34.88 14.79 -28.10
N SER A 158 -35.68 14.77 -29.14
CA SER A 158 -37.14 14.67 -29.08
C SER A 158 -37.59 13.20 -29.04
N GLY A 159 -38.32 12.83 -27.98
CA GLY A 159 -38.91 11.49 -27.86
C GLY A 159 -39.19 11.11 -26.41
N LEU A 160 -39.34 9.83 -26.11
CA LEU A 160 -39.53 9.25 -24.76
C LEU A 160 -38.49 9.75 -23.78
N SER A 161 -37.27 9.99 -24.25
CA SER A 161 -36.16 10.65 -23.60
C SER A 161 -36.52 12.06 -23.05
N ALA A 162 -37.25 12.86 -23.81
CA ALA A 162 -37.65 14.22 -23.42
C ALA A 162 -38.78 14.24 -22.36
N ALA A 163 -39.61 13.21 -22.34
CA ALA A 163 -40.65 13.05 -21.33
C ALA A 163 -40.03 12.61 -19.99
N LEU A 164 -39.09 11.67 -20.03
CA LEU A 164 -38.31 11.26 -18.84
C LEU A 164 -37.44 12.41 -18.30
N THR A 165 -36.78 13.13 -19.22
CA THR A 165 -35.95 14.31 -18.83
C THR A 165 -36.79 15.41 -18.21
N ARG A 166 -38.03 15.62 -18.69
CA ARG A 166 -38.96 16.56 -18.10
C ARG A 166 -39.52 16.12 -16.73
N LEU A 167 -39.74 14.81 -16.54
CA LEU A 167 -40.15 14.22 -15.27
C LEU A 167 -39.04 14.39 -14.20
N ILE A 168 -37.83 14.15 -14.61
CA ILE A 168 -36.64 14.20 -13.74
C ILE A 168 -36.20 15.65 -13.46
N ALA A 169 -36.28 16.53 -14.46
CA ALA A 169 -36.10 17.97 -14.26
C ALA A 169 -37.15 18.58 -13.28
N ARG A 170 -38.33 17.97 -13.18
CA ARG A 170 -39.32 18.29 -12.17
C ARG A 170 -39.05 17.70 -10.78
N CYS A 171 -38.36 16.56 -10.71
CA CYS A 171 -38.03 15.86 -9.46
C CYS A 171 -36.70 16.32 -8.83
N GLY A 172 -35.83 16.98 -9.61
CA GLY A 172 -34.60 17.63 -9.15
C GLY A 172 -33.43 16.71 -8.70
N GLU A 173 -32.34 17.31 -8.34
CA GLU A 173 -31.11 16.68 -7.80
C GLU A 173 -31.32 15.60 -6.73
N PRO A 174 -32.32 15.64 -5.85
CA PRO A 174 -32.57 14.60 -4.86
C PRO A 174 -32.81 13.21 -5.43
N VAL A 175 -33.36 13.09 -6.66
CA VAL A 175 -33.63 11.80 -7.31
C VAL A 175 -32.36 11.17 -7.87
N ILE A 176 -31.48 12.01 -8.44
CA ILE A 176 -30.17 11.57 -8.95
C ILE A 176 -29.34 11.05 -7.79
N ARG A 177 -29.30 11.82 -6.70
CA ARG A 177 -28.58 11.46 -5.48
C ARG A 177 -29.07 10.13 -4.92
N ARG A 178 -30.37 9.94 -4.78
CA ARG A 178 -30.97 8.67 -4.34
C ARG A 178 -30.64 7.51 -5.30
N GLY A 179 -30.59 7.76 -6.60
CA GLY A 179 -30.21 6.76 -7.59
C GLY A 179 -28.75 6.32 -7.45
N VAL A 180 -27.83 7.26 -7.25
CA VAL A 180 -26.41 6.99 -7.02
C VAL A 180 -26.19 6.33 -5.66
N ASP A 181 -26.82 6.84 -4.61
CA ASP A 181 -26.77 6.22 -3.26
C ASP A 181 -27.30 4.79 -3.28
N MET A 182 -28.39 4.55 -4.03
CA MET A 182 -28.95 3.20 -4.21
C MET A 182 -27.97 2.27 -4.95
N ALA A 183 -27.35 2.73 -6.04
CA ALA A 183 -26.35 1.97 -6.78
C ALA A 183 -25.11 1.66 -5.91
N MET A 184 -24.66 2.65 -5.14
CA MET A 184 -23.53 2.47 -4.19
C MET A 184 -23.89 1.48 -3.08
N ARG A 185 -25.11 1.56 -2.54
CA ARG A 185 -25.60 0.62 -1.54
C ARG A 185 -25.69 -0.80 -2.11
N MET A 186 -26.25 -0.97 -3.30
CA MET A 186 -26.34 -2.28 -3.97
C MET A 186 -24.95 -2.87 -4.25
N MET A 187 -23.96 -2.05 -4.65
CA MET A 187 -22.57 -2.50 -4.78
C MET A 187 -21.98 -2.86 -3.42
N GLY A 188 -22.23 -2.03 -2.39
CA GLY A 188 -21.81 -2.31 -1.03
C GLY A 188 -22.34 -3.63 -0.50
N GLU A 189 -23.63 -3.91 -0.66
CA GLU A 189 -24.30 -5.11 -0.17
C GLU A 189 -23.73 -6.43 -0.73
N GLN A 190 -23.05 -6.40 -1.88
CA GLN A 190 -22.38 -7.58 -2.42
C GLN A 190 -21.01 -7.86 -1.78
N PHE A 191 -20.34 -6.81 -1.26
CA PHE A 191 -19.03 -6.96 -0.63
C PHE A 191 -19.11 -7.00 0.90
N VAL A 192 -20.25 -6.66 1.50
CA VAL A 192 -20.48 -6.69 2.95
C VAL A 192 -21.47 -7.76 3.31
N THR A 193 -21.14 -8.55 4.31
CA THR A 193 -22.01 -9.61 4.83
C THR A 193 -23.19 -9.04 5.62
N GLY A 194 -23.07 -7.86 6.19
CA GLY A 194 -24.10 -7.10 6.89
C GLY A 194 -23.61 -5.74 7.31
N GLU A 195 -24.53 -4.81 7.58
CA GLU A 195 -24.18 -3.50 8.15
C GLU A 195 -23.77 -3.61 9.62
N THR A 196 -24.34 -4.60 10.32
CA THR A 196 -24.06 -4.93 11.72
C THR A 196 -23.58 -6.37 11.86
N ILE A 197 -22.86 -6.64 12.96
CA ILE A 197 -22.41 -8.02 13.25
C ILE A 197 -23.58 -9.00 13.40
N ASP A 198 -24.70 -8.56 13.95
CA ASP A 198 -25.87 -9.42 14.13
C ASP A 198 -26.54 -9.80 12.79
N GLU A 199 -26.60 -8.87 11.85
CA GLU A 199 -27.04 -9.14 10.48
C GLU A 199 -26.10 -10.13 9.76
N ALA A 200 -24.79 -9.89 9.87
CA ALA A 200 -23.78 -10.75 9.28
C ALA A 200 -23.86 -12.17 9.83
N LEU A 201 -23.97 -12.34 11.13
CA LEU A 201 -24.17 -13.63 11.79
C LEU A 201 -25.47 -14.33 11.34
N LYS A 202 -26.54 -13.57 11.14
CA LYS A 202 -27.82 -14.12 10.65
C LYS A 202 -27.70 -14.61 9.19
N ARG A 203 -27.05 -13.83 8.33
CA ARG A 203 -26.82 -14.20 6.90
C ARG A 203 -25.89 -15.41 6.75
N ALA A 204 -24.90 -15.53 7.63
CA ALA A 204 -23.92 -16.62 7.60
C ALA A 204 -24.52 -18.01 7.81
N LYS A 205 -25.62 -18.13 8.54
CA LYS A 205 -26.20 -19.43 8.97
C LYS A 205 -26.40 -20.44 7.84
N SER A 206 -26.95 -20.01 6.71
CA SER A 206 -27.23 -20.90 5.58
C SER A 206 -25.97 -21.53 4.95
N LEU A 207 -24.86 -20.80 4.93
CA LEU A 207 -23.59 -21.33 4.44
C LEU A 207 -22.84 -22.10 5.54
N GLU A 208 -22.96 -21.70 6.81
CA GLU A 208 -22.43 -22.47 7.93
C GLU A 208 -23.03 -23.87 7.98
N GLU A 209 -24.36 -24.02 7.76
CA GLU A 209 -25.07 -25.32 7.67
C GLU A 209 -24.54 -26.17 6.51
N ARG A 210 -23.99 -25.56 5.47
CA ARG A 210 -23.33 -26.24 4.35
C ARG A 210 -21.88 -26.61 4.60
N GLY A 211 -21.30 -26.22 5.75
CA GLY A 211 -19.91 -26.50 6.15
C GLY A 211 -18.92 -25.37 5.91
N PHE A 212 -19.39 -24.18 5.49
CA PHE A 212 -18.55 -23.00 5.48
C PHE A 212 -18.31 -22.46 6.89
N ARG A 213 -17.26 -21.68 7.04
CA ARG A 213 -16.90 -20.99 8.28
C ARG A 213 -16.71 -19.52 8.01
N TYR A 214 -16.63 -18.70 9.05
CA TYR A 214 -16.54 -17.25 8.91
C TYR A 214 -15.42 -16.65 9.74
N SER A 215 -14.75 -15.63 9.20
CA SER A 215 -13.92 -14.68 9.91
C SER A 215 -14.47 -13.29 9.62
N TYR A 216 -15.05 -12.64 10.62
CA TYR A 216 -15.66 -11.33 10.45
C TYR A 216 -14.62 -10.23 10.54
N ASP A 217 -14.70 -9.24 9.65
CA ASP A 217 -13.89 -8.02 9.64
C ASP A 217 -14.81 -6.82 9.84
N MET A 218 -14.75 -6.20 11.02
CA MET A 218 -15.43 -4.93 11.22
C MET A 218 -14.70 -3.87 10.41
N LEU A 219 -15.36 -3.34 9.38
CA LEU A 219 -14.75 -2.37 8.48
C LEU A 219 -14.26 -1.15 9.23
N GLY A 220 -13.02 -0.81 9.01
CA GLY A 220 -12.29 0.31 9.61
C GLY A 220 -10.80 0.04 9.55
N GLU A 221 -10.05 1.04 9.08
CA GLU A 221 -8.59 1.00 9.00
C GLU A 221 -8.03 2.42 9.03
N ALA A 222 -6.74 2.56 9.28
CA ALA A 222 -6.02 3.83 9.25
C ALA A 222 -6.72 4.93 10.07
N ALA A 223 -6.99 4.67 11.35
CA ALA A 223 -7.51 5.68 12.27
C ALA A 223 -6.65 6.94 12.22
N THR A 224 -7.29 8.11 12.04
CA THR A 224 -6.60 9.39 11.95
C THR A 224 -6.53 10.11 13.29
N THR A 225 -7.47 9.81 14.19
CA THR A 225 -7.58 10.38 15.52
C THR A 225 -7.67 9.30 16.60
N ALA A 226 -7.40 9.68 17.85
CA ALA A 226 -7.62 8.80 19.00
C ALA A 226 -9.11 8.42 19.16
N ALA A 227 -10.01 9.32 18.80
CA ALA A 227 -11.45 9.04 18.82
C ALA A 227 -11.87 8.00 17.80
N ASP A 228 -11.28 8.02 16.60
CA ASP A 228 -11.50 6.97 15.60
C ASP A 228 -10.99 5.62 16.11
N ALA A 229 -9.80 5.58 16.65
CA ALA A 229 -9.20 4.36 17.18
C ALA A 229 -10.03 3.76 18.33
N GLU A 230 -10.59 4.59 19.18
CA GLU A 230 -11.48 4.14 20.27
C GLU A 230 -12.81 3.62 19.75
N ARG A 231 -13.38 4.23 18.71
CA ARG A 231 -14.61 3.77 18.05
C ARG A 231 -14.37 2.38 17.44
N TYR A 232 -13.31 2.19 16.65
CA TYR A 232 -12.97 0.89 16.05
C TYR A 232 -12.66 -0.18 17.12
N TYR A 233 -12.02 0.19 18.21
CA TYR A 233 -11.80 -0.73 19.32
C TYR A 233 -13.12 -1.26 19.89
N LYS A 234 -14.10 -0.39 20.11
CA LYS A 234 -15.44 -0.78 20.60
C LYS A 234 -16.21 -1.62 19.59
N ASP A 235 -16.05 -1.34 18.31
CA ASP A 235 -16.66 -2.15 17.25
C ASP A 235 -16.09 -3.57 17.29
N TYR A 236 -14.76 -3.74 17.41
CA TYR A 236 -14.13 -5.06 17.59
C TYR A 236 -14.57 -5.75 18.89
N GLU A 237 -14.61 -5.05 20.01
CA GLU A 237 -15.05 -5.60 21.30
C GLU A 237 -16.50 -6.11 21.21
N THR A 238 -17.39 -5.31 20.67
CA THR A 238 -18.81 -5.66 20.47
C THR A 238 -18.94 -6.86 19.54
N ALA A 239 -18.18 -6.90 18.44
CA ALA A 239 -18.17 -7.99 17.50
C ALA A 239 -17.67 -9.31 18.14
N ILE A 240 -16.58 -9.25 18.92
CA ILE A 240 -16.03 -10.44 19.61
C ILE A 240 -17.07 -11.03 20.56
N HIS A 241 -17.81 -10.20 21.31
CA HIS A 241 -18.89 -10.68 22.17
C HIS A 241 -20.01 -11.36 21.36
N ALA A 242 -20.45 -10.81 20.25
CA ALA A 242 -21.48 -11.38 19.39
C ALA A 242 -21.03 -12.70 18.74
N ILE A 243 -19.83 -12.70 18.15
CA ILE A 243 -19.20 -13.88 17.51
C ILE A 243 -18.98 -14.98 18.55
N GLY A 244 -18.49 -14.60 19.73
CA GLY A 244 -18.24 -15.55 20.82
C GLY A 244 -19.51 -16.29 21.28
N ARG A 245 -20.60 -15.57 21.43
CA ARG A 245 -21.92 -16.18 21.72
C ARG A 245 -22.39 -17.08 20.58
N ALA A 246 -22.28 -16.60 19.33
CA ALA A 246 -22.69 -17.37 18.14
C ALA A 246 -21.81 -18.60 17.89
N SER A 247 -20.56 -18.59 18.36
CA SER A 247 -19.68 -19.76 18.29
C SER A 247 -20.21 -20.98 19.07
N ALA A 248 -20.94 -20.73 20.12
CA ALA A 248 -21.55 -21.80 20.95
C ALA A 248 -20.56 -22.92 21.34
N GLY A 249 -19.28 -22.55 21.61
CA GLY A 249 -18.25 -23.49 22.04
C GLY A 249 -17.64 -24.33 20.90
N ARG A 250 -17.89 -24.03 19.64
CA ARG A 250 -17.33 -24.77 18.48
C ARG A 250 -15.81 -24.67 18.37
N GLY A 251 -15.20 -23.72 19.04
CA GLY A 251 -13.76 -23.54 19.07
C GLY A 251 -13.20 -22.87 17.81
N ILE A 252 -11.88 -22.84 17.72
CA ILE A 252 -11.11 -22.06 16.74
C ILE A 252 -11.29 -22.62 15.31
N TYR A 253 -11.32 -23.93 15.17
CA TYR A 253 -11.29 -24.58 13.85
C TYR A 253 -12.66 -24.65 13.20
N ASP A 254 -13.71 -24.93 13.94
CA ASP A 254 -15.07 -25.11 13.43
C ASP A 254 -15.95 -23.86 13.66
N GLY A 255 -15.63 -23.05 14.64
CA GLY A 255 -16.36 -21.84 14.98
C GLY A 255 -15.97 -20.62 14.14
N PRO A 256 -16.78 -19.57 14.21
CA PRO A 256 -16.45 -18.27 13.63
C PRO A 256 -15.30 -17.59 14.39
N GLY A 257 -14.57 -16.72 13.70
CA GLY A 257 -13.53 -15.89 14.28
C GLY A 257 -13.64 -14.44 13.83
N ILE A 258 -12.66 -13.64 14.22
CA ILE A 258 -12.56 -12.22 13.87
C ILE A 258 -11.21 -11.91 13.23
N SER A 259 -11.19 -10.95 12.32
CA SER A 259 -9.98 -10.32 11.78
C SER A 259 -9.94 -8.87 12.22
N ILE A 260 -8.76 -8.41 12.66
CA ILE A 260 -8.53 -7.03 13.11
C ILE A 260 -7.40 -6.37 12.32
N LYS A 261 -7.47 -5.06 12.16
CA LYS A 261 -6.40 -4.22 11.59
C LYS A 261 -5.75 -3.38 12.67
N LEU A 262 -4.44 -3.44 12.76
CA LEU A 262 -3.69 -2.69 13.77
C LEU A 262 -3.80 -1.18 13.55
N SER A 263 -3.87 -0.74 12.29
CA SER A 263 -4.04 0.66 11.93
C SER A 263 -5.39 1.26 12.34
N ALA A 264 -6.41 0.42 12.56
CA ALA A 264 -7.69 0.86 13.11
C ALA A 264 -7.61 1.21 14.60
N LEU A 265 -6.67 0.64 15.33
CA LEU A 265 -6.58 0.71 16.79
C LEU A 265 -5.62 1.80 17.32
N HIS A 266 -4.84 2.43 16.41
CA HIS A 266 -3.89 3.47 16.80
C HIS A 266 -3.64 4.47 15.68
N PRO A 267 -3.80 5.81 15.92
CA PRO A 267 -3.67 6.82 14.87
C PRO A 267 -2.22 7.08 14.44
N ARG A 268 -1.25 6.52 15.14
CA ARG A 268 0.18 6.64 14.86
C ARG A 268 0.86 5.27 14.76
N TYR A 269 0.21 4.33 14.07
CA TYR A 269 0.75 2.99 13.84
C TYR A 269 1.82 3.03 12.73
N VAL A 270 2.99 3.52 13.09
CA VAL A 270 4.17 3.65 12.23
C VAL A 270 5.45 3.38 13.01
N ARG A 271 6.51 2.96 12.31
CA ARG A 271 7.81 2.65 12.93
C ARG A 271 8.37 3.80 13.77
N ALA A 272 8.25 5.04 13.29
CA ALA A 272 8.75 6.23 14.01
C ALA A 272 8.09 6.45 15.38
N GLN A 273 6.94 5.83 15.64
CA GLN A 273 6.21 5.90 16.90
C GLN A 273 6.18 4.54 17.61
N SER A 274 7.17 3.70 17.38
CA SER A 274 7.22 2.32 17.90
C SER A 274 7.07 2.22 19.41
N GLU A 275 7.68 3.12 20.20
CA GLU A 275 7.53 3.14 21.65
C GLU A 275 6.07 3.38 22.07
N ARG A 276 5.38 4.33 21.41
CA ARG A 276 3.97 4.57 21.64
C ARG A 276 3.10 3.40 21.20
N VAL A 277 3.44 2.78 20.07
CA VAL A 277 2.73 1.60 19.57
C VAL A 277 2.84 0.46 20.58
N MET A 278 4.03 0.16 21.08
CA MET A 278 4.22 -0.88 22.09
C MET A 278 3.59 -0.52 23.44
N GLY A 279 3.56 0.75 23.82
CA GLY A 279 2.97 1.21 25.08
C GLY A 279 1.45 1.40 25.03
N GLU A 280 0.88 1.81 23.90
CA GLU A 280 -0.52 2.21 23.77
C GLU A 280 -1.36 1.21 22.95
N LEU A 281 -0.83 0.64 21.85
CA LEU A 281 -1.55 -0.28 20.98
C LEU A 281 -1.49 -1.72 21.50
N LEU A 282 -0.34 -2.21 21.90
CA LEU A 282 -0.18 -3.59 22.38
C LEU A 282 -1.17 -3.95 23.51
N PRO A 283 -1.38 -3.11 24.54
CA PRO A 283 -2.39 -3.41 25.57
C PRO A 283 -3.80 -3.57 25.02
N LYS A 284 -4.18 -2.79 24.02
CA LYS A 284 -5.50 -2.90 23.36
C LYS A 284 -5.64 -4.21 22.59
N VAL A 285 -4.61 -4.58 21.82
CA VAL A 285 -4.59 -5.86 21.08
C VAL A 285 -4.59 -7.03 22.05
N LYS A 286 -3.83 -6.98 23.15
CA LYS A 286 -3.85 -7.99 24.21
C LYS A 286 -5.24 -8.12 24.83
N ALA A 287 -5.94 -7.02 25.09
CA ALA A 287 -7.29 -7.05 25.65
C ALA A 287 -8.29 -7.74 24.71
N LEU A 288 -8.24 -7.43 23.39
CA LEU A 288 -9.06 -8.10 22.37
C LEU A 288 -8.71 -9.59 22.25
N ALA A 289 -7.43 -9.95 22.33
CA ALA A 289 -6.97 -11.33 22.32
C ALA A 289 -7.47 -12.09 23.55
N ALA A 290 -7.37 -11.52 24.74
CA ALA A 290 -7.86 -12.10 25.97
C ALA A 290 -9.39 -12.31 25.94
N LEU A 291 -10.13 -11.37 25.37
CA LEU A 291 -11.57 -11.49 25.18
C LEU A 291 -11.90 -12.62 24.18
N SER A 292 -11.16 -12.73 23.08
CA SER A 292 -11.31 -13.83 22.10
C SER A 292 -10.98 -15.19 22.71
N LYS A 293 -9.93 -15.27 23.53
CA LYS A 293 -9.57 -16.45 24.32
C LYS A 293 -10.73 -16.90 25.23
N LYS A 294 -11.38 -15.96 25.92
CA LYS A 294 -12.53 -16.25 26.81
C LYS A 294 -13.66 -17.00 26.08
N TYR A 295 -13.87 -16.68 24.80
CA TYR A 295 -14.86 -17.36 23.96
C TYR A 295 -14.29 -18.54 23.17
N ASN A 296 -12.99 -18.78 23.23
CA ASN A 296 -12.25 -19.72 22.42
C ASN A 296 -12.54 -19.58 20.91
N ILE A 297 -12.48 -18.34 20.41
CA ILE A 297 -12.57 -18.01 18.99
C ILE A 297 -11.22 -17.54 18.46
N GLY A 298 -11.02 -17.67 17.14
CA GLY A 298 -9.81 -17.18 16.49
C GLY A 298 -9.83 -15.67 16.31
N LEU A 299 -8.66 -15.02 16.54
CA LEU A 299 -8.41 -13.61 16.23
C LEU A 299 -7.22 -13.52 15.28
N ASN A 300 -7.45 -13.09 14.03
CA ASN A 300 -6.41 -12.87 13.05
C ASN A 300 -6.01 -11.40 13.00
N ILE A 301 -4.72 -11.13 13.01
CA ILE A 301 -4.14 -9.82 12.73
C ILE A 301 -3.91 -9.72 11.24
N ASP A 302 -4.65 -8.86 10.57
CA ASP A 302 -4.54 -8.64 9.12
C ASP A 302 -3.21 -7.97 8.76
N ALA A 303 -2.65 -8.36 7.61
CA ALA A 303 -1.48 -7.69 7.04
C ALA A 303 -1.89 -6.40 6.33
N GLU A 304 -1.08 -5.39 6.50
CA GLU A 304 -1.26 -4.07 5.90
C GLU A 304 -0.05 -3.71 5.03
N GLU A 305 0.32 -2.44 4.89
CA GLU A 305 1.42 -2.00 4.03
C GLU A 305 2.77 -2.57 4.47
N ALA A 306 3.68 -2.70 3.52
CA ALA A 306 4.98 -3.35 3.72
C ALA A 306 5.84 -2.70 4.82
N ASP A 307 5.76 -1.39 4.99
CA ASP A 307 6.50 -0.64 6.01
C ASP A 307 6.05 -0.92 7.46
N ARG A 308 4.88 -1.53 7.63
CA ARG A 308 4.32 -1.90 8.96
C ARG A 308 4.63 -3.33 9.37
N LEU A 309 5.19 -4.15 8.46
CA LEU A 309 5.36 -5.59 8.69
C LEU A 309 6.21 -5.88 9.93
N GLU A 310 7.39 -5.29 10.05
CA GLU A 310 8.30 -5.60 11.16
C GLU A 310 7.75 -5.14 12.51
N LEU A 311 7.06 -4.00 12.56
CA LEU A 311 6.35 -3.54 13.74
C LEU A 311 5.18 -4.46 14.13
N SER A 312 4.46 -5.00 13.14
CA SER A 312 3.40 -5.99 13.39
C SER A 312 3.96 -7.31 13.94
N LEU A 313 5.16 -7.71 13.53
CA LEU A 313 5.86 -8.88 14.09
C LEU A 313 6.29 -8.66 15.54
N ASP A 314 6.60 -7.43 15.95
CA ASP A 314 6.90 -7.11 17.35
C ASP A 314 5.68 -7.30 18.24
N LEU A 315 4.52 -6.84 17.76
CA LEU A 315 3.25 -7.03 18.45
C LEU A 315 2.89 -8.52 18.51
N LEU A 316 3.03 -9.25 17.41
CA LEU A 316 2.80 -10.71 17.37
C LEU A 316 3.70 -11.44 18.37
N GLN A 317 5.00 -11.14 18.36
CA GLN A 317 5.95 -11.75 19.28
C GLN A 317 5.53 -11.51 20.75
N SER A 318 5.16 -10.29 21.09
CA SER A 318 4.71 -9.94 22.44
C SER A 318 3.44 -10.72 22.83
N LEU A 319 2.51 -10.96 21.91
CA LEU A 319 1.32 -11.77 22.18
C LEU A 319 1.62 -13.27 22.32
N ILE A 320 2.53 -13.80 21.52
CA ILE A 320 2.92 -15.20 21.57
C ILE A 320 3.70 -15.51 22.86
N GLU A 321 4.55 -14.60 23.29
CA GLU A 321 5.35 -14.74 24.52
C GLU A 321 4.55 -14.40 25.80
N ASP A 322 3.33 -13.89 25.67
CA ASP A 322 2.50 -13.51 26.80
C ASP A 322 1.92 -14.75 27.52
N PRO A 323 2.25 -14.95 28.82
CA PRO A 323 1.80 -16.11 29.59
C PRO A 323 0.28 -16.13 29.78
N ASP A 324 -0.41 -14.99 29.78
CA ASP A 324 -1.88 -14.91 29.92
C ASP A 324 -2.59 -15.49 28.72
N LEU A 325 -1.92 -15.63 27.57
CA LEU A 325 -2.45 -16.18 26.33
C LEU A 325 -1.92 -17.59 26.03
N ALA A 326 -1.10 -18.19 26.89
CA ALA A 326 -0.28 -19.38 26.61
C ALA A 326 -1.07 -20.65 26.23
N ASP A 327 -2.24 -20.84 26.77
CA ASP A 327 -3.10 -22.03 26.59
C ASP A 327 -4.18 -21.84 25.51
N TRP A 328 -4.04 -20.82 24.67
CA TRP A 328 -4.99 -20.53 23.60
C TRP A 328 -4.29 -20.52 22.22
N GLU A 329 -4.81 -21.29 21.27
CA GLU A 329 -4.27 -21.45 19.92
C GLU A 329 -4.92 -20.51 18.88
N GLY A 330 -5.72 -19.54 19.34
CA GLY A 330 -6.52 -18.67 18.47
C GLY A 330 -5.82 -17.40 18.02
N ILE A 331 -4.53 -17.19 18.32
CA ILE A 331 -3.76 -16.09 17.76
C ILE A 331 -3.45 -16.39 16.29
N GLY A 332 -3.86 -15.49 15.41
CA GLY A 332 -3.64 -15.58 13.97
C GLY A 332 -2.87 -14.38 13.41
N PHE A 333 -2.09 -14.62 12.39
CA PHE A 333 -1.32 -13.61 11.69
C PHE A 333 -1.38 -13.83 10.17
N VAL A 334 -1.49 -12.74 9.41
CA VAL A 334 -1.59 -12.79 7.97
C VAL A 334 -0.26 -12.46 7.33
N VAL A 335 0.17 -13.29 6.36
CA VAL A 335 1.43 -13.11 5.63
C VAL A 335 1.13 -13.01 4.14
N GLN A 336 1.77 -12.07 3.46
CA GLN A 336 1.51 -11.72 2.07
C GLN A 336 2.60 -12.27 1.15
N ALA A 337 2.24 -13.26 0.30
CA ALA A 337 3.18 -13.96 -0.58
C ALA A 337 3.77 -13.09 -1.70
N TYR A 338 3.13 -11.97 -2.05
CA TYR A 338 3.70 -11.02 -3.02
C TYR A 338 4.91 -10.27 -2.47
N GLY A 339 5.09 -10.26 -1.14
CA GLY A 339 6.21 -9.63 -0.47
C GLY A 339 7.47 -10.50 -0.51
N LYS A 340 8.59 -9.90 -0.87
CA LYS A 340 9.88 -10.59 -0.95
C LYS A 340 10.34 -11.15 0.40
N ARG A 341 9.86 -10.58 1.50
CA ARG A 341 10.14 -11.01 2.88
C ARG A 341 9.32 -12.23 3.32
N CYS A 342 8.26 -12.62 2.59
CA CYS A 342 7.30 -13.63 3.04
C CYS A 342 7.94 -14.95 3.51
N PRO A 343 8.86 -15.60 2.78
CA PRO A 343 9.46 -16.87 3.21
C PRO A 343 10.21 -16.77 4.54
N PHE A 344 10.87 -15.64 4.77
CA PHE A 344 11.66 -15.36 5.98
C PHE A 344 10.77 -14.99 7.17
N VAL A 345 9.65 -14.32 6.92
CA VAL A 345 8.60 -14.06 7.93
C VAL A 345 8.03 -15.39 8.43
N LEU A 346 7.77 -16.34 7.53
CA LEU A 346 7.29 -17.67 7.92
C LEU A 346 8.32 -18.41 8.77
N ASP A 347 9.61 -18.36 8.43
CA ASP A 347 10.68 -18.95 9.25
C ASP A 347 10.69 -18.36 10.67
N PHE A 348 10.54 -17.04 10.77
CA PHE A 348 10.45 -16.36 12.07
C PHE A 348 9.21 -16.80 12.87
N ILE A 349 8.03 -16.85 12.25
CA ILE A 349 6.79 -17.23 12.95
C ILE A 349 6.83 -18.70 13.40
N ILE A 350 7.36 -19.59 12.56
CA ILE A 350 7.50 -21.02 12.88
C ILE A 350 8.47 -21.21 14.07
N ASP A 351 9.61 -20.52 14.05
CA ASP A 351 10.57 -20.53 15.16
C ASP A 351 9.95 -19.97 16.45
N LEU A 352 9.28 -18.82 16.34
CA LEU A 352 8.59 -18.18 17.47
C LEU A 352 7.54 -19.11 18.11
N ALA A 353 6.75 -19.79 17.28
CA ALA A 353 5.76 -20.75 17.74
C ALA A 353 6.41 -21.97 18.44
N ARG A 354 7.49 -22.53 17.85
CA ARG A 354 8.21 -23.71 18.41
C ARG A 354 8.87 -23.43 19.74
N ARG A 355 9.64 -22.34 19.85
CA ARG A 355 10.36 -21.98 21.09
C ARG A 355 9.43 -21.60 22.25
N ASN A 356 8.19 -21.20 21.94
CA ASN A 356 7.17 -20.88 22.95
C ASN A 356 6.16 -22.02 23.14
N ASN A 357 6.34 -23.17 22.49
CA ASN A 357 5.41 -24.29 22.51
C ASN A 357 3.95 -23.85 22.23
N ARG A 358 3.78 -23.02 21.21
CA ARG A 358 2.48 -22.47 20.80
C ARG A 358 2.07 -23.00 19.44
N ARG A 359 0.78 -23.02 19.18
CA ARG A 359 0.25 -23.19 17.83
C ARG A 359 -0.36 -21.88 17.35
N VAL A 360 0.01 -21.42 16.16
CA VAL A 360 -0.37 -20.12 15.61
C VAL A 360 -1.14 -20.33 14.32
N MET A 361 -2.24 -19.62 14.13
CA MET A 361 -2.94 -19.57 12.84
C MET A 361 -2.15 -18.66 11.90
N VAL A 362 -1.84 -19.14 10.70
CA VAL A 362 -1.17 -18.31 9.68
C VAL A 362 -2.02 -18.29 8.42
N ARG A 363 -2.57 -17.13 8.12
CA ARG A 363 -3.29 -16.90 6.86
C ARG A 363 -2.29 -16.46 5.79
N LEU A 364 -2.10 -17.31 4.79
CA LEU A 364 -1.32 -16.97 3.61
C LEU A 364 -2.24 -16.36 2.55
N VAL A 365 -1.95 -15.13 2.17
CA VAL A 365 -2.64 -14.39 1.09
C VAL A 365 -1.64 -14.03 -0.01
N LYS A 366 -2.11 -13.62 -1.19
CA LYS A 366 -1.22 -13.09 -2.24
C LYS A 366 -0.76 -11.68 -1.90
N GLY A 367 -1.66 -10.78 -1.59
CA GLY A 367 -1.41 -9.41 -1.14
C GLY A 367 -2.44 -8.44 -1.72
N ALA A 368 -2.76 -7.38 -0.98
CA ALA A 368 -3.86 -6.48 -1.31
C ALA A 368 -3.43 -5.03 -1.63
N TYR A 369 -2.14 -4.72 -1.56
CA TYR A 369 -1.62 -3.35 -1.67
C TYR A 369 -0.63 -3.17 -2.83
N TRP A 370 -0.66 -4.05 -3.83
CA TRP A 370 0.37 -4.13 -4.88
C TRP A 370 0.60 -2.78 -5.58
N ASP A 371 -0.46 -2.14 -6.06
CA ASP A 371 -0.38 -0.85 -6.77
C ASP A 371 0.22 0.25 -5.88
N ALA A 372 -0.20 0.32 -4.62
CA ALA A 372 0.30 1.28 -3.65
C ALA A 372 1.79 1.05 -3.34
N GLU A 373 2.23 -0.20 -3.17
CA GLU A 373 3.63 -0.54 -2.87
C GLU A 373 4.56 -0.21 -4.04
N ILE A 374 4.16 -0.53 -5.27
CA ILE A 374 4.92 -0.17 -6.47
C ILE A 374 5.03 1.35 -6.58
N LYS A 375 3.88 2.04 -6.51
CA LYS A 375 3.84 3.50 -6.65
C LYS A 375 4.62 4.22 -5.57
N ARG A 376 4.48 3.79 -4.32
CA ARG A 376 5.20 4.38 -3.19
C ARG A 376 6.70 4.25 -3.34
N ALA A 377 7.21 3.06 -3.70
CA ALA A 377 8.63 2.85 -3.91
C ALA A 377 9.18 3.78 -5.02
N GLN A 378 8.44 3.97 -6.11
CA GLN A 378 8.81 4.88 -7.20
C GLN A 378 8.81 6.34 -6.76
N VAL A 379 7.75 6.77 -6.06
CA VAL A 379 7.63 8.16 -5.58
C VAL A 379 8.69 8.48 -4.54
N ASP A 380 8.95 7.57 -3.61
CA ASP A 380 9.92 7.76 -2.54
C ASP A 380 11.38 7.54 -2.99
N GLY A 381 11.60 7.12 -4.24
CA GLY A 381 12.93 6.89 -4.81
C GLY A 381 13.69 5.78 -4.10
N LEU A 382 13.00 4.72 -3.69
CA LEU A 382 13.62 3.59 -3.01
C LEU A 382 14.42 2.72 -3.99
N GLU A 383 15.27 1.84 -3.50
CA GLU A 383 16.19 1.07 -4.34
C GLU A 383 15.50 0.04 -5.26
N ASP A 384 14.41 -0.58 -4.76
CA ASP A 384 13.62 -1.59 -5.46
C ASP A 384 12.23 -1.69 -4.79
N PHE A 385 11.40 -2.59 -5.25
CA PHE A 385 10.06 -2.83 -4.73
C PHE A 385 10.07 -3.86 -3.58
N PRO A 386 9.21 -3.70 -2.56
CA PRO A 386 9.05 -4.69 -1.52
C PRO A 386 8.26 -5.93 -1.98
N VAL A 387 7.66 -5.85 -3.16
CA VAL A 387 6.76 -6.85 -3.75
C VAL A 387 7.25 -7.28 -5.14
N TYR A 388 6.81 -8.45 -5.60
CA TYR A 388 7.11 -8.91 -6.96
C TYR A 388 6.35 -8.08 -7.99
N THR A 389 6.99 -7.81 -9.12
CA THR A 389 6.40 -7.02 -10.20
C THR A 389 5.53 -7.86 -11.13
N ARG A 390 5.71 -9.18 -11.17
CA ARG A 390 4.91 -10.11 -11.97
C ARG A 390 4.02 -10.98 -11.08
N LYS A 391 2.76 -11.11 -11.46
CA LYS A 391 1.80 -11.94 -10.74
C LYS A 391 2.26 -13.41 -10.63
N VAL A 392 2.85 -13.96 -11.69
CA VAL A 392 3.34 -15.34 -11.69
C VAL A 392 4.44 -15.57 -10.65
N HIS A 393 5.25 -14.57 -10.33
CA HIS A 393 6.24 -14.65 -9.26
C HIS A 393 5.58 -14.72 -7.88
N THR A 394 4.49 -13.98 -7.69
CA THR A 394 3.65 -14.11 -6.49
C THR A 394 3.04 -15.50 -6.38
N ASP A 395 2.57 -16.07 -7.48
CA ASP A 395 1.99 -17.41 -7.51
C ASP A 395 3.03 -18.49 -7.13
N VAL A 396 4.28 -18.38 -7.64
CA VAL A 396 5.40 -19.24 -7.25
C VAL A 396 5.74 -19.09 -5.76
N SER A 397 5.84 -17.85 -5.28
CA SER A 397 6.09 -17.56 -3.86
C SER A 397 5.00 -18.15 -2.97
N TYR A 398 3.74 -18.02 -3.38
CA TYR A 398 2.61 -18.58 -2.64
C TYR A 398 2.71 -20.10 -2.49
N ILE A 399 3.04 -20.82 -3.57
CA ILE A 399 3.19 -22.28 -3.54
C ILE A 399 4.36 -22.71 -2.64
N ALA A 400 5.53 -22.06 -2.77
CA ALA A 400 6.66 -22.34 -1.92
C ALA A 400 6.37 -22.08 -0.43
N CYS A 401 5.72 -20.98 -0.12
CA CYS A 401 5.29 -20.64 1.24
C CYS A 401 4.20 -21.59 1.77
N ALA A 402 3.27 -22.02 0.92
CA ALA A 402 2.25 -23.00 1.29
C ALA A 402 2.88 -24.35 1.65
N ALA A 403 3.87 -24.82 0.88
CA ALA A 403 4.61 -26.03 1.20
C ALA A 403 5.33 -25.93 2.55
N LYS A 404 5.95 -24.78 2.84
CA LYS A 404 6.60 -24.49 4.12
C LYS A 404 5.61 -24.56 5.29
N LEU A 405 4.45 -23.94 5.16
CA LEU A 405 3.39 -23.99 6.19
C LEU A 405 2.83 -25.38 6.41
N LEU A 406 2.61 -26.14 5.33
CA LEU A 406 2.16 -27.54 5.43
C LEU A 406 3.21 -28.43 6.11
N GLY A 407 4.51 -28.13 5.96
CA GLY A 407 5.59 -28.81 6.66
C GLY A 407 5.70 -28.48 8.15
N ALA A 408 5.03 -27.42 8.62
CA ALA A 408 5.09 -26.93 9.99
C ALA A 408 3.74 -27.09 10.75
N ARG A 409 2.88 -28.01 10.34
CA ARG A 409 1.54 -28.21 10.95
C ARG A 409 1.56 -28.61 12.42
N ASP A 410 2.72 -29.01 12.93
CA ASP A 410 2.96 -29.23 14.37
C ASP A 410 2.74 -27.95 15.20
N VAL A 411 3.13 -26.79 14.69
CA VAL A 411 3.04 -25.49 15.38
C VAL A 411 2.23 -24.44 14.62
N ILE A 412 1.82 -24.73 13.40
CA ILE A 412 1.05 -23.82 12.55
C ILE A 412 -0.30 -24.45 12.20
N PHE A 413 -1.36 -23.65 12.24
CA PHE A 413 -2.61 -23.91 11.56
C PHE A 413 -2.66 -23.08 10.27
N PRO A 414 -2.34 -23.69 9.11
CA PRO A 414 -2.35 -22.98 7.84
C PRO A 414 -3.75 -22.62 7.38
N GLN A 415 -3.94 -21.38 6.94
CA GLN A 415 -5.16 -20.86 6.35
C GLN A 415 -4.82 -20.29 4.97
N PHE A 416 -5.23 -20.99 3.90
CA PHE A 416 -4.87 -20.66 2.52
C PHE A 416 -5.94 -19.84 1.84
N ALA A 417 -5.73 -18.52 1.75
CA ALA A 417 -6.66 -17.61 1.09
C ALA A 417 -6.32 -17.50 -0.40
N THR A 418 -7.23 -17.95 -1.25
CA THR A 418 -7.08 -17.88 -2.70
C THR A 418 -8.42 -18.00 -3.42
N HIS A 419 -8.55 -17.32 -4.58
CA HIS A 419 -9.65 -17.48 -5.52
C HIS A 419 -9.22 -18.21 -6.81
N ASN A 420 -7.97 -18.67 -6.87
CA ASN A 420 -7.37 -19.32 -8.03
C ASN A 420 -7.47 -20.84 -7.91
N ALA A 421 -8.20 -21.48 -8.83
CA ALA A 421 -8.44 -22.92 -8.83
C ALA A 421 -7.15 -23.75 -8.97
N GLN A 422 -6.16 -23.28 -9.73
CA GLN A 422 -4.86 -23.95 -9.87
C GLN A 422 -4.10 -23.93 -8.55
N THR A 423 -4.03 -22.77 -7.89
CA THR A 423 -3.40 -22.63 -6.57
C THR A 423 -4.08 -23.52 -5.51
N LEU A 424 -5.43 -23.53 -5.51
CA LEU A 424 -6.22 -24.40 -4.63
C LEU A 424 -5.90 -25.89 -4.86
N ALA A 425 -5.92 -26.32 -6.12
CA ALA A 425 -5.60 -27.70 -6.48
C ALA A 425 -4.17 -28.07 -6.06
N THR A 426 -3.21 -27.16 -6.22
CA THR A 426 -1.82 -27.38 -5.77
C THR A 426 -1.75 -27.63 -4.27
N ILE A 427 -2.39 -26.80 -3.46
CA ILE A 427 -2.41 -26.96 -2.00
C ILE A 427 -3.10 -28.26 -1.60
N TYR A 428 -4.23 -28.57 -2.24
CA TYR A 428 -4.97 -29.79 -1.96
C TYR A 428 -4.11 -31.04 -2.12
N HIS A 429 -3.34 -31.13 -3.20
CA HIS A 429 -2.45 -32.26 -3.46
C HIS A 429 -1.19 -32.24 -2.60
N LEU A 430 -0.60 -31.07 -2.33
CA LEU A 430 0.54 -30.92 -1.41
C LEU A 430 0.19 -31.33 0.03
N ALA A 431 -1.02 -31.02 0.47
CA ALA A 431 -1.49 -31.37 1.82
C ALA A 431 -1.68 -32.89 2.02
N GLY A 432 -1.83 -33.63 0.92
CA GLY A 432 -2.05 -35.08 0.93
C GLY A 432 -3.50 -35.48 1.22
N PRO A 433 -3.80 -36.80 1.16
CA PRO A 433 -5.15 -37.31 1.31
C PRO A 433 -5.64 -37.31 2.77
N ASP A 434 -4.71 -37.40 3.73
CA ASP A 434 -5.04 -37.53 5.16
C ASP A 434 -5.41 -36.18 5.76
N PHE A 435 -6.67 -35.83 5.67
CA PHE A 435 -7.23 -34.61 6.26
C PHE A 435 -7.88 -34.87 7.61
N LYS A 436 -7.56 -34.03 8.59
CA LYS A 436 -8.26 -33.93 9.88
C LYS A 436 -8.62 -32.46 10.11
N THR A 437 -9.75 -32.21 10.77
CA THR A 437 -10.11 -30.87 11.24
C THR A 437 -8.95 -30.27 12.03
N GLY A 438 -8.58 -29.02 11.70
CA GLY A 438 -7.42 -28.38 12.28
C GLY A 438 -6.09 -28.64 11.58
N SER A 439 -6.03 -29.49 10.53
CA SER A 439 -4.81 -29.66 9.73
C SER A 439 -4.50 -28.41 8.90
N TYR A 440 -5.48 -27.87 8.23
CA TYR A 440 -5.48 -26.61 7.47
C TYR A 440 -6.91 -26.28 7.03
N GLU A 441 -7.10 -25.07 6.52
CA GLU A 441 -8.33 -24.66 5.86
C GLU A 441 -8.03 -23.78 4.64
N PHE A 442 -8.99 -23.71 3.74
CA PHE A 442 -9.03 -22.68 2.71
C PHE A 442 -9.78 -21.44 3.19
N GLN A 443 -9.52 -20.31 2.56
CA GLN A 443 -10.24 -19.08 2.82
C GLN A 443 -10.58 -18.35 1.51
N CYS A 444 -11.67 -17.60 1.53
CA CYS A 444 -12.08 -16.74 0.43
C CYS A 444 -12.76 -15.47 0.93
N LEU A 445 -12.87 -14.49 0.05
CA LEU A 445 -13.59 -13.25 0.32
C LEU A 445 -15.09 -13.44 0.06
N HIS A 446 -15.91 -12.84 0.92
CA HIS A 446 -17.35 -12.76 0.73
C HIS A 446 -17.71 -12.13 -0.62
N GLY A 447 -18.68 -12.71 -1.32
CA GLY A 447 -19.17 -12.26 -2.61
C GLY A 447 -18.28 -12.60 -3.83
N MET A 448 -17.13 -13.25 -3.60
CA MET A 448 -16.17 -13.57 -4.68
C MET A 448 -15.80 -15.04 -4.76
N GLY A 449 -15.65 -15.71 -3.61
CA GLY A 449 -15.07 -17.04 -3.55
C GLY A 449 -16.09 -18.18 -3.53
N GLU A 450 -17.31 -17.93 -3.15
CA GLU A 450 -18.31 -18.95 -2.90
C GLU A 450 -18.53 -19.91 -4.09
N PRO A 451 -18.57 -19.44 -5.35
CA PRO A 451 -18.76 -20.34 -6.50
C PRO A 451 -17.66 -21.40 -6.63
N LEU A 452 -16.39 -21.03 -6.37
CA LEU A 452 -15.26 -21.96 -6.38
C LEU A 452 -15.36 -22.92 -5.20
N TYR A 453 -15.64 -22.41 -4.02
CA TYR A 453 -15.64 -23.20 -2.79
C TYR A 453 -16.89 -24.07 -2.61
N ASP A 454 -17.94 -23.82 -3.38
CA ASP A 454 -19.05 -24.77 -3.57
C ASP A 454 -18.59 -26.11 -4.15
N GLU A 455 -17.47 -26.15 -4.86
CA GLU A 455 -16.86 -27.38 -5.39
C GLU A 455 -15.83 -27.99 -4.40
N VAL A 456 -15.58 -27.36 -3.27
CA VAL A 456 -14.56 -27.76 -2.29
C VAL A 456 -15.18 -28.25 -0.99
N VAL A 457 -16.19 -27.52 -0.48
CA VAL A 457 -16.84 -27.78 0.81
C VAL A 457 -17.86 -28.90 0.67
N GLY A 458 -17.89 -29.80 1.67
CA GLY A 458 -18.83 -30.93 1.73
C GLY A 458 -18.21 -32.26 1.30
N ALA A 459 -18.76 -33.35 1.88
CA ALA A 459 -18.24 -34.71 1.70
C ALA A 459 -18.34 -35.23 0.25
N SER A 460 -19.29 -34.72 -0.53
CA SER A 460 -19.48 -35.09 -1.95
C SER A 460 -18.54 -34.30 -2.90
N LYS A 461 -17.75 -33.37 -2.36
CA LYS A 461 -16.80 -32.51 -3.09
C LYS A 461 -15.36 -32.85 -2.68
N LEU A 462 -14.47 -31.88 -2.60
CA LEU A 462 -13.10 -32.13 -2.13
C LEU A 462 -13.02 -32.39 -0.61
N GLY A 463 -14.10 -32.13 0.14
CA GLY A 463 -14.20 -32.40 1.57
C GLY A 463 -13.23 -31.57 2.42
N ARG A 464 -12.98 -30.32 2.04
CA ARG A 464 -12.11 -29.39 2.77
C ARG A 464 -12.90 -28.18 3.25
N PRO A 465 -12.63 -27.69 4.48
CA PRO A 465 -13.32 -26.50 4.98
C PRO A 465 -12.87 -25.24 4.26
N ALA A 466 -13.81 -24.33 4.07
CA ALA A 466 -13.54 -22.98 3.60
C ALA A 466 -14.09 -21.94 4.58
N ARG A 467 -13.26 -20.98 4.96
CA ARG A 467 -13.65 -19.87 5.82
C ARG A 467 -13.80 -18.60 4.97
N ILE A 468 -14.97 -17.99 5.07
CA ILE A 468 -15.31 -16.76 4.36
C ILE A 468 -14.82 -15.57 5.19
N TYR A 469 -13.98 -14.73 4.60
CA TYR A 469 -13.64 -13.42 5.15
C TYR A 469 -14.81 -12.49 4.88
N ALA A 470 -15.48 -12.06 5.93
CA ALA A 470 -16.79 -11.43 5.90
C ALA A 470 -16.72 -9.98 6.42
N PRO A 471 -16.60 -8.98 5.54
CA PRO A 471 -16.67 -7.59 5.94
C PRO A 471 -18.03 -7.22 6.52
N VAL A 472 -18.01 -6.44 7.61
CA VAL A 472 -19.19 -5.96 8.32
C VAL A 472 -19.07 -4.47 8.54
N GLY A 473 -20.05 -3.71 8.11
CA GLY A 473 -20.07 -2.26 8.29
C GLY A 473 -20.94 -1.55 7.29
N THR A 474 -21.09 -0.26 7.47
CA THR A 474 -21.87 0.62 6.60
C THR A 474 -21.08 0.98 5.34
N HIS A 475 -21.76 1.48 4.33
CA HIS A 475 -21.14 1.98 3.10
C HIS A 475 -20.08 3.06 3.34
N GLU A 476 -20.18 3.83 4.42
CA GLU A 476 -19.23 4.90 4.77
C GLU A 476 -17.83 4.37 5.13
N THR A 477 -17.75 3.16 5.70
CA THR A 477 -16.49 2.52 6.07
C THR A 477 -15.94 1.56 5.01
N LEU A 478 -16.71 1.33 3.94
CA LEU A 478 -16.42 0.33 2.90
C LEU A 478 -15.35 0.76 1.90
N LEU A 479 -15.09 2.06 1.75
CA LEU A 479 -14.33 2.61 0.60
C LEU A 479 -12.97 1.94 0.37
N ALA A 480 -12.12 1.92 1.37
CA ALA A 480 -10.75 1.38 1.23
C ALA A 480 -10.76 -0.11 0.86
N TYR A 481 -11.70 -0.86 1.45
CA TYR A 481 -11.91 -2.27 1.13
C TYR A 481 -12.41 -2.44 -0.30
N LEU A 482 -13.42 -1.67 -0.72
CA LEU A 482 -14.05 -1.74 -2.04
C LEU A 482 -13.06 -1.43 -3.17
N VAL A 483 -12.27 -0.36 -3.02
CA VAL A 483 -11.28 0.04 -4.02
C VAL A 483 -10.26 -1.07 -4.25
N ARG A 484 -9.74 -1.69 -3.19
CA ARG A 484 -8.81 -2.82 -3.33
C ARG A 484 -9.45 -4.02 -4.03
N ARG A 485 -10.73 -4.30 -3.76
CA ARG A 485 -11.46 -5.40 -4.44
C ARG A 485 -11.70 -5.11 -5.91
N LEU A 486 -12.04 -3.88 -6.25
CA LEU A 486 -12.23 -3.48 -7.64
C LEU A 486 -10.92 -3.54 -8.43
N LEU A 487 -9.81 -3.08 -7.85
CA LEU A 487 -8.48 -3.19 -8.47
C LEU A 487 -8.05 -4.64 -8.66
N GLU A 488 -8.26 -5.50 -7.66
CA GLU A 488 -7.94 -6.93 -7.75
C GLU A 488 -8.76 -7.62 -8.84
N ASN A 489 -10.06 -7.38 -8.89
CA ASN A 489 -10.97 -8.03 -9.85
C ASN A 489 -10.83 -7.45 -11.26
N GLY A 490 -10.55 -6.15 -11.37
CA GLY A 490 -10.39 -5.48 -12.65
C GLY A 490 -9.03 -5.71 -13.33
N ALA A 491 -8.04 -6.28 -12.62
CA ALA A 491 -6.75 -6.56 -13.22
C ALA A 491 -6.85 -7.66 -14.28
N ASN A 492 -6.36 -7.42 -15.49
CA ASN A 492 -6.36 -8.40 -16.59
C ASN A 492 -5.66 -9.73 -16.25
N SER A 493 -4.75 -9.72 -15.28
CA SER A 493 -4.06 -10.90 -14.78
C SER A 493 -4.82 -11.64 -13.68
N SER A 494 -5.92 -11.09 -13.15
CA SER A 494 -6.73 -11.71 -12.11
C SER A 494 -7.37 -13.01 -12.61
N PHE A 495 -7.33 -14.07 -11.77
CA PHE A 495 -7.99 -15.33 -12.10
C PHE A 495 -9.51 -15.14 -12.25
N VAL A 496 -10.12 -14.33 -11.40
CA VAL A 496 -11.56 -14.04 -11.43
C VAL A 496 -11.97 -13.36 -12.75
N ASN A 497 -11.14 -12.45 -13.26
CA ASN A 497 -11.35 -11.83 -14.55
C ASN A 497 -11.16 -12.84 -15.71
N ARG A 498 -10.04 -13.55 -15.71
CA ARG A 498 -9.66 -14.50 -16.77
C ARG A 498 -10.60 -15.71 -16.90
N ILE A 499 -11.22 -16.16 -15.81
CA ILE A 499 -12.14 -17.31 -15.88
C ILE A 499 -13.43 -16.99 -16.64
N GLY A 500 -13.88 -15.73 -16.57
CA GLY A 500 -15.04 -15.23 -17.33
C GLY A 500 -14.75 -15.01 -18.82
N ASP A 501 -13.48 -14.81 -19.15
CA ASP A 501 -13.06 -14.59 -20.54
C ASP A 501 -12.98 -15.92 -21.30
N LYS A 502 -13.89 -16.11 -22.27
CA LYS A 502 -13.94 -17.31 -23.12
C LYS A 502 -12.75 -17.44 -24.08
N SER A 503 -12.03 -16.36 -24.34
CA SER A 503 -10.82 -16.38 -25.19
C SER A 503 -9.63 -17.02 -24.48
N VAL A 504 -9.62 -17.02 -23.15
CA VAL A 504 -8.57 -17.66 -22.34
C VAL A 504 -8.85 -19.16 -22.25
N SER A 505 -7.94 -19.99 -22.71
CA SER A 505 -8.08 -21.44 -22.66
C SER A 505 -8.02 -21.99 -21.23
N VAL A 506 -8.60 -23.17 -21.00
CA VAL A 506 -8.47 -23.86 -19.70
C VAL A 506 -7.02 -24.21 -19.44
N ASP A 507 -6.27 -24.57 -20.46
CA ASP A 507 -4.85 -24.92 -20.34
C ASP A 507 -3.98 -23.77 -19.82
N GLU A 508 -4.29 -22.54 -20.25
CA GLU A 508 -3.64 -21.34 -19.71
C GLU A 508 -3.98 -21.08 -18.24
N LEU A 509 -5.21 -21.39 -17.82
CA LEU A 509 -5.68 -21.17 -16.46
C LEU A 509 -5.10 -22.21 -15.47
N ILE A 510 -4.75 -23.41 -15.95
CA ILE A 510 -4.16 -24.49 -15.15
C ILE A 510 -2.64 -24.59 -15.26
N ALA A 511 -1.99 -23.68 -15.99
CA ALA A 511 -0.55 -23.68 -16.16
C ALA A 511 0.18 -23.63 -14.80
N ASP A 512 1.20 -24.46 -14.65
CA ASP A 512 2.06 -24.45 -13.45
C ASP A 512 2.88 -23.17 -13.41
N PRO A 513 2.74 -22.32 -12.38
CA PRO A 513 3.51 -21.09 -12.27
C PRO A 513 5.03 -21.30 -12.30
N ALA A 514 5.55 -22.39 -11.71
CA ALA A 514 6.97 -22.69 -11.72
C ALA A 514 7.49 -23.02 -13.13
N GLU A 515 6.70 -23.74 -13.95
CA GLU A 515 7.03 -23.99 -15.35
C GLU A 515 7.02 -22.69 -16.16
N VAL A 516 6.02 -21.84 -15.96
CA VAL A 516 5.93 -20.55 -16.65
C VAL A 516 7.15 -19.71 -16.37
N VAL A 517 7.59 -19.61 -15.09
CA VAL A 517 8.76 -18.81 -14.73
C VAL A 517 10.06 -19.44 -15.28
N ARG A 518 10.20 -20.78 -15.24
CA ARG A 518 11.36 -21.46 -15.82
C ARG A 518 11.49 -21.27 -17.34
N SER A 519 10.38 -21.07 -18.03
CA SER A 519 10.36 -20.82 -19.49
C SER A 519 10.72 -19.38 -19.88
N MET A 520 10.86 -18.46 -18.92
CA MET A 520 11.27 -17.09 -19.21
C MET A 520 12.72 -17.03 -19.69
N ALA A 521 13.02 -16.10 -20.59
CA ALA A 521 14.39 -15.89 -21.10
C ALA A 521 15.39 -15.61 -19.96
N VAL A 522 14.95 -14.91 -18.94
CA VAL A 522 15.67 -14.72 -17.67
C VAL A 522 14.73 -15.09 -16.53
N VAL A 523 15.04 -16.15 -15.83
CA VAL A 523 14.24 -16.63 -14.70
C VAL A 523 14.14 -15.55 -13.64
N GLY A 524 12.91 -15.23 -13.24
CA GLY A 524 12.65 -14.23 -12.22
C GLY A 524 12.83 -12.76 -12.66
N ALA A 525 13.01 -12.52 -13.97
CA ALA A 525 13.11 -11.15 -14.48
C ALA A 525 11.87 -10.34 -14.10
N ARG A 526 12.10 -9.14 -13.54
CA ARG A 526 11.03 -8.18 -13.23
C ARG A 526 10.22 -7.82 -14.48
N HIS A 527 9.07 -7.18 -14.28
CA HIS A 527 8.23 -6.70 -15.38
C HIS A 527 8.94 -5.57 -16.13
N ASP A 528 9.09 -5.71 -17.42
CA ASP A 528 9.83 -4.80 -18.31
C ASP A 528 9.21 -3.39 -18.42
N GLN A 529 7.88 -3.30 -18.27
CA GLN A 529 7.16 -2.01 -18.29
C GLN A 529 7.09 -1.33 -16.92
N ILE A 530 7.60 -1.94 -15.85
CA ILE A 530 7.66 -1.33 -14.52
C ILE A 530 9.10 -0.93 -14.26
N ASN A 531 9.37 0.36 -14.45
CA ASN A 531 10.70 0.90 -14.20
C ASN A 531 11.03 0.89 -12.71
N LEU A 532 12.26 0.50 -12.37
CA LEU A 532 12.79 0.71 -11.03
C LEU A 532 12.68 2.18 -10.62
N PRO A 533 12.59 2.47 -9.31
CA PRO A 533 12.45 3.86 -8.84
C PRO A 533 13.51 4.81 -9.40
N GLU A 534 14.78 4.40 -9.50
CA GLU A 534 15.85 5.22 -10.08
C GLU A 534 15.55 5.60 -11.55
N GLY A 535 14.99 4.68 -12.32
CA GLY A 535 14.68 4.85 -13.74
C GLY A 535 13.27 5.36 -14.03
N LEU A 536 12.53 5.86 -13.03
CA LEU A 536 11.13 6.26 -13.17
C LEU A 536 10.87 7.21 -14.35
N TYR A 537 11.75 8.16 -14.59
CA TYR A 537 11.60 9.17 -15.64
C TYR A 537 12.19 8.77 -16.99
N GLY A 538 12.86 7.62 -17.08
CA GLY A 538 13.49 7.11 -18.31
C GLY A 538 14.69 7.95 -18.80
N ILE A 539 14.50 9.24 -18.92
CA ILE A 539 15.47 10.19 -19.50
C ILE A 539 16.48 10.76 -18.48
N ARG A 540 16.12 10.76 -17.21
CA ARG A 540 16.95 11.22 -16.10
C ARG A 540 16.75 10.32 -14.89
N LYS A 541 17.75 10.28 -14.02
CA LYS A 541 17.63 9.55 -12.76
C LYS A 541 16.64 10.24 -11.83
N ASN A 542 15.80 9.45 -11.17
CA ASN A 542 15.06 9.90 -10.00
C ASN A 542 15.99 10.00 -8.80
N SER A 543 15.76 10.96 -7.91
CA SER A 543 16.51 11.05 -6.66
C SER A 543 16.25 9.86 -5.74
N ALA A 544 17.29 9.33 -5.12
CA ALA A 544 17.12 8.28 -4.11
C ALA A 544 16.65 8.87 -2.78
N GLY A 545 15.75 8.13 -2.10
CA GLY A 545 15.27 8.47 -0.76
C GLY A 545 15.73 7.47 0.29
N PHE A 546 15.16 7.57 1.48
CA PHE A 546 15.36 6.63 2.59
C PHE A 546 14.05 5.96 2.98
N ASP A 547 14.11 4.67 3.26
CA ASP A 547 13.01 3.96 3.91
C ASP A 547 13.14 4.04 5.43
N LEU A 548 12.35 4.90 6.04
CA LEU A 548 12.34 5.10 7.50
C LEU A 548 11.68 3.92 8.26
N SER A 549 11.28 2.88 7.59
CA SER A 549 10.86 1.61 8.18
C SER A 549 11.95 0.52 8.13
N ASN A 550 13.04 0.76 7.41
CA ASN A 550 14.17 -0.17 7.31
C ASN A 550 15.17 0.08 8.43
N GLU A 551 15.35 -0.90 9.33
CA GLU A 551 16.19 -0.79 10.51
C GLU A 551 17.69 -0.55 10.19
N GLU A 552 18.20 -1.13 9.09
CA GLU A 552 19.60 -0.93 8.68
C GLU A 552 19.82 0.49 8.16
N GLN A 553 18.95 0.98 7.27
CA GLN A 553 19.01 2.36 6.78
C GLN A 553 18.85 3.38 7.92
N LEU A 554 17.97 3.10 8.89
CA LEU A 554 17.81 3.95 10.06
C LEU A 554 19.08 3.96 10.96
N ALA A 555 19.73 2.83 11.12
CA ALA A 555 20.97 2.74 11.91
C ALA A 555 22.08 3.57 11.27
N GLU A 556 22.34 3.41 9.97
CA GLU A 556 23.33 4.19 9.22
C GLU A 556 23.02 5.69 9.25
N LEU A 557 21.76 6.07 9.05
CA LEU A 557 21.31 7.45 9.11
C LEU A 557 21.51 8.03 10.51
N SER A 558 21.17 7.28 11.56
CA SER A 558 21.35 7.68 12.95
C SER A 558 22.85 7.93 13.30
N GLU A 559 23.74 7.06 12.85
CA GLU A 559 25.18 7.23 13.03
C GLU A 559 25.68 8.53 12.37
N THR A 560 25.28 8.79 11.14
CA THR A 560 25.66 10.02 10.41
C THR A 560 25.11 11.25 11.10
N LEU A 561 23.85 11.24 11.53
CA LEU A 561 23.24 12.37 12.22
C LEU A 561 23.93 12.66 13.56
N LYS A 562 24.24 11.64 14.36
CA LYS A 562 24.95 11.76 15.64
C LYS A 562 26.36 12.32 15.42
N ALA A 563 27.09 11.84 14.42
CA ALA A 563 28.42 12.30 14.09
C ALA A 563 28.44 13.80 13.72
N ASN A 564 27.36 14.30 13.11
CA ASN A 564 27.23 15.70 12.68
C ASN A 564 26.44 16.58 13.66
N ALA A 565 25.97 16.02 14.79
CA ALA A 565 25.11 16.75 15.75
C ALA A 565 25.76 18.01 16.32
N THR A 566 27.08 17.98 16.54
CA THR A 566 27.86 19.10 17.09
C THR A 566 28.54 19.95 16.02
N ARG A 567 28.38 19.61 14.74
CA ARG A 567 29.00 20.36 13.66
C ARG A 567 28.45 21.78 13.59
N ALA A 568 29.34 22.76 13.65
CA ALA A 568 29.01 24.16 13.43
C ALA A 568 29.18 24.50 11.94
N TRP A 569 28.15 25.09 11.35
CA TRP A 569 28.13 25.50 9.95
C TRP A 569 28.44 26.97 9.81
N THR A 570 29.14 27.34 8.76
CA THR A 570 29.41 28.74 8.44
C THR A 570 28.94 29.05 7.03
N ALA A 571 28.16 30.10 6.88
CA ALA A 571 27.71 30.58 5.60
C ALA A 571 28.08 32.08 5.45
N GLU A 572 28.65 32.42 4.31
CA GLU A 572 29.03 33.78 3.99
C GLU A 572 28.75 34.10 2.52
N PRO A 573 28.62 35.38 2.15
CA PRO A 573 28.40 35.77 0.76
C PRO A 573 29.53 35.28 -0.15
N GLN A 574 29.13 34.63 -1.28
CA GLN A 574 30.06 34.14 -2.30
C GLN A 574 30.07 35.11 -3.49
N VAL A 575 30.99 36.07 -3.49
CA VAL A 575 31.14 37.04 -4.57
C VAL A 575 32.54 36.91 -5.19
N ALA A 576 32.60 36.49 -6.45
CA ALA A 576 33.86 36.25 -7.15
C ALA A 576 34.76 37.53 -7.18
N GLY A 577 36.01 37.39 -6.72
CA GLY A 577 37.00 38.45 -6.75
C GLY A 577 36.81 39.57 -5.71
N ALA A 578 35.88 39.42 -4.75
CA ALA A 578 35.66 40.42 -3.72
C ALA A 578 35.62 39.76 -2.32
N LYS A 579 36.26 40.44 -1.33
CA LYS A 579 35.99 40.17 0.08
C LYS A 579 34.83 41.06 0.50
N VAL A 580 33.69 40.45 0.69
CA VAL A 580 32.45 41.14 1.09
C VAL A 580 32.44 41.25 2.62
N LYS A 581 32.14 42.46 3.13
CA LYS A 581 31.92 42.68 4.54
C LYS A 581 30.45 42.49 4.86
N GLY A 582 30.16 41.98 6.04
CA GLY A 582 28.78 41.78 6.50
C GLY A 582 28.70 41.56 7.99
N GLU A 583 27.52 41.61 8.51
CA GLU A 583 27.24 41.33 9.92
C GLU A 583 27.03 39.82 10.09
N SER A 584 27.75 39.19 11.02
CA SER A 584 27.62 37.79 11.34
C SER A 584 26.64 37.61 12.51
N ARG A 585 25.73 36.68 12.33
CA ARG A 585 24.78 36.31 13.38
C ARG A 585 24.66 34.78 13.54
N PRO A 586 24.33 34.31 14.74
CA PRO A 586 24.08 32.88 14.95
C PRO A 586 22.79 32.40 14.25
N VAL A 587 22.80 31.18 13.78
CA VAL A 587 21.63 30.45 13.30
C VAL A 587 21.26 29.46 14.40
N LEU A 588 20.06 29.61 14.96
CA LEU A 588 19.58 28.79 16.06
C LEU A 588 18.59 27.74 15.55
N ASN A 589 18.59 26.57 16.19
CA ASN A 589 17.57 25.56 15.97
C ASN A 589 16.22 26.09 16.49
N PRO A 590 15.17 26.17 15.64
CA PRO A 590 13.88 26.70 16.06
C PRO A 590 13.17 25.83 17.12
N GLY A 591 13.51 24.56 17.24
CA GLY A 591 12.97 23.66 18.25
C GLY A 591 13.70 23.72 19.60
N ASP A 592 14.98 24.16 19.58
CA ASP A 592 15.80 24.33 20.78
C ASP A 592 16.84 25.44 20.55
N HIS A 593 16.59 26.64 21.03
CA HIS A 593 17.47 27.79 20.85
C HIS A 593 18.84 27.66 21.54
N SER A 594 19.04 26.67 22.40
CA SER A 594 20.35 26.34 22.95
C SER A 594 21.27 25.64 21.92
N ASP A 595 20.70 25.02 20.89
CA ASP A 595 21.42 24.42 19.78
C ASP A 595 21.78 25.50 18.73
N VAL A 596 23.04 25.92 18.73
CA VAL A 596 23.59 26.84 17.70
C VAL A 596 24.04 26.00 16.50
N VAL A 597 23.26 26.05 15.43
CA VAL A 597 23.53 25.31 14.19
C VAL A 597 24.79 25.82 13.49
N GLY A 598 25.04 27.12 13.57
CA GLY A 598 26.20 27.75 12.95
C GLY A 598 26.10 29.27 12.92
N THR A 599 26.85 29.88 12.02
CA THR A 599 26.86 31.35 11.81
C THR A 599 26.61 31.69 10.35
N VAL A 600 25.87 32.76 10.11
CA VAL A 600 25.68 33.32 8.79
C VAL A 600 26.17 34.75 8.78
N THR A 601 26.96 35.13 7.76
CA THR A 601 27.35 36.51 7.48
C THR A 601 26.45 37.03 6.34
N GLU A 602 25.74 38.10 6.60
CA GLU A 602 24.84 38.73 5.61
C GLU A 602 25.59 39.86 4.87
N ILE A 603 25.36 39.96 3.55
CA ILE A 603 26.00 40.97 2.74
C ILE A 603 25.52 42.37 3.15
N ALA A 604 26.42 43.35 3.26
CA ALA A 604 26.05 44.74 3.47
C ALA A 604 25.40 45.34 2.19
N ALA A 605 24.45 46.25 2.35
CA ALA A 605 23.72 46.83 1.24
C ALA A 605 24.66 47.49 0.19
N ASP A 606 25.72 48.12 0.66
CA ASP A 606 26.72 48.79 -0.21
C ASP A 606 27.51 47.78 -1.07
N ASP A 607 27.67 46.56 -0.63
CA ASP A 607 28.40 45.50 -1.34
C ASP A 607 27.54 44.78 -2.39
N VAL A 608 26.23 44.96 -2.40
CA VAL A 608 25.31 44.39 -3.41
C VAL A 608 25.71 44.87 -4.82
N ALA A 609 26.10 46.13 -4.96
CA ALA A 609 26.56 46.68 -6.24
C ALA A 609 27.81 45.96 -6.76
N GLN A 610 28.71 45.49 -5.89
CA GLN A 610 29.89 44.69 -6.29
C GLN A 610 29.47 43.33 -6.77
N ALA A 611 28.51 42.67 -6.09
CA ALA A 611 27.97 41.39 -6.51
C ALA A 611 27.34 41.49 -7.91
N MET A 612 26.57 42.53 -8.16
CA MET A 612 25.97 42.80 -9.48
C MET A 612 27.01 42.98 -10.58
N LYS A 613 28.05 43.77 -10.32
CA LYS A 613 29.17 43.94 -11.28
C LYS A 613 29.95 42.67 -11.52
N ALA A 614 30.15 41.84 -10.50
CA ALA A 614 30.83 40.56 -10.65
C ALA A 614 29.99 39.59 -11.50
N ALA A 615 28.67 39.55 -11.31
CA ALA A 615 27.75 38.75 -12.12
C ALA A 615 27.75 39.25 -13.59
N GLU A 616 27.66 40.56 -13.83
CA GLU A 616 27.69 41.13 -15.16
C GLU A 616 28.99 40.76 -15.92
N LYS A 617 30.13 40.87 -15.26
CA LYS A 617 31.42 40.47 -15.83
C LYS A 617 31.47 38.99 -16.17
N ALA A 618 30.86 38.12 -15.37
CA ALA A 618 30.86 36.69 -15.58
C ALA A 618 29.99 36.25 -16.78
N VAL A 619 28.97 37.02 -17.16
CA VAL A 619 28.10 36.71 -18.32
C VAL A 619 28.88 36.45 -19.58
N ALA A 620 29.90 37.28 -19.89
CA ALA A 620 30.68 37.19 -21.12
C ALA A 620 31.41 35.84 -21.28
N SER A 621 31.97 35.31 -20.22
CA SER A 621 32.65 34.01 -20.22
C SER A 621 31.67 32.81 -20.05
N TRP A 622 30.68 32.95 -19.16
CA TRP A 622 29.76 31.89 -18.89
C TRP A 622 28.80 31.57 -20.06
N SER A 623 28.40 32.63 -20.82
CA SER A 623 27.57 32.46 -22.02
C SER A 623 28.28 31.71 -23.15
N GLN A 624 29.62 31.64 -23.13
CA GLN A 624 30.41 30.85 -24.11
C GLN A 624 30.54 29.37 -23.73
N VAL A 625 30.22 29.00 -22.49
CA VAL A 625 30.21 27.60 -22.05
C VAL A 625 29.03 26.89 -22.74
N SER A 626 29.31 25.72 -23.32
CA SER A 626 28.25 24.96 -24.03
C SER A 626 27.07 24.61 -23.10
N PRO A 627 25.83 24.56 -23.61
CA PRO A 627 24.71 24.11 -22.82
C PRO A 627 24.95 22.72 -22.17
N THR A 628 25.63 21.82 -22.87
CA THR A 628 25.98 20.48 -22.37
C THR A 628 26.93 20.57 -21.17
N ASP A 629 27.93 21.42 -21.20
CA ASP A 629 28.89 21.56 -20.10
C ASP A 629 28.26 22.26 -18.90
N ARG A 630 27.39 23.26 -19.11
CA ARG A 630 26.59 23.89 -18.04
C ARG A 630 25.70 22.86 -17.37
N ALA A 631 24.99 22.04 -18.16
CA ALA A 631 24.16 20.95 -17.63
C ALA A 631 24.98 19.93 -16.85
N ALA A 632 26.19 19.60 -17.29
CA ALA A 632 27.08 18.66 -16.57
C ALA A 632 27.49 19.18 -15.18
N CYS A 633 27.55 20.52 -14.98
CA CYS A 633 27.78 21.11 -13.66
C CYS A 633 26.61 20.79 -12.71
N LEU A 634 25.38 20.85 -13.21
CA LEU A 634 24.18 20.52 -12.41
C LEU A 634 24.12 19.04 -12.06
N ASP A 635 24.45 18.15 -12.99
CA ASP A 635 24.49 16.71 -12.70
C ASP A 635 25.51 16.38 -11.60
N ARG A 636 26.72 16.97 -11.67
CA ARG A 636 27.73 16.79 -10.61
C ARG A 636 27.24 17.33 -9.26
N ALA A 637 26.55 18.47 -9.25
CA ALA A 637 25.97 19.02 -8.03
C ALA A 637 24.88 18.08 -7.46
N ALA A 638 24.03 17.53 -8.32
CA ALA A 638 23.01 16.54 -7.92
C ALA A 638 23.64 15.28 -7.31
N ASP A 639 24.70 14.76 -7.91
CA ASP A 639 25.37 13.55 -7.41
C ASP A 639 26.10 13.80 -6.06
N ILE A 640 26.65 15.00 -5.87
CA ILE A 640 27.22 15.41 -4.57
C ILE A 640 26.12 15.50 -3.51
N MET A 641 25.00 16.18 -3.81
CA MET A 641 23.88 16.27 -2.87
C MET A 641 23.28 14.90 -2.53
N GLN A 642 23.21 14.00 -3.51
CA GLN A 642 22.72 12.64 -3.27
C GLN A 642 23.67 11.86 -2.33
N ARG A 643 24.97 11.95 -2.55
CA ARG A 643 25.99 11.30 -1.72
C ARG A 643 26.01 11.84 -0.28
N GLU A 644 25.84 13.14 -0.12
CA GLU A 644 25.90 13.84 1.17
C GLU A 644 24.51 14.06 1.79
N MET A 645 23.50 13.34 1.29
CA MET A 645 22.11 13.55 1.68
C MET A 645 21.89 13.45 3.18
N ALA A 646 22.43 12.43 3.84
CA ALA A 646 22.25 12.22 5.29
C ALA A 646 22.73 13.42 6.12
N GLU A 647 23.87 14.02 5.73
CA GLU A 647 24.40 15.22 6.37
C GLU A 647 23.50 16.44 6.14
N LEU A 648 23.01 16.61 4.91
CA LEU A 648 22.08 17.68 4.56
C LEU A 648 20.74 17.56 5.31
N LEU A 649 20.25 16.34 5.55
CA LEU A 649 19.04 16.10 6.34
C LEU A 649 19.22 16.63 7.76
N GLY A 650 20.34 16.33 8.41
CA GLY A 650 20.66 16.82 9.76
C GLY A 650 20.69 18.34 9.83
N LEU A 651 21.31 18.98 8.84
CA LEU A 651 21.34 20.43 8.76
C LEU A 651 19.92 21.04 8.60
N ILE A 652 19.11 20.50 7.70
CA ILE A 652 17.74 21.00 7.45
C ILE A 652 16.87 20.84 8.71
N MET A 653 16.98 19.71 9.40
CA MET A 653 16.23 19.47 10.63
C MET A 653 16.59 20.49 11.71
N ARG A 654 17.88 20.79 11.92
CA ARG A 654 18.35 21.76 12.90
C ARG A 654 18.04 23.20 12.49
N GLU A 655 18.32 23.58 11.23
CA GLU A 655 18.16 24.97 10.77
C GLU A 655 16.68 25.36 10.57
N ALA A 656 15.87 24.45 10.03
CA ALA A 656 14.48 24.75 9.62
C ALA A 656 13.41 24.08 10.50
N GLY A 657 13.80 23.25 11.48
CA GLY A 657 12.86 22.52 12.35
C GLY A 657 11.98 21.52 11.62
N LYS A 658 12.47 20.99 10.49
CA LYS A 658 11.68 20.02 9.70
C LYS A 658 11.71 18.62 10.30
N SER A 659 10.61 17.89 10.13
CA SER A 659 10.62 16.45 10.39
C SER A 659 11.49 15.72 9.37
N MET A 660 11.96 14.51 9.71
CA MET A 660 12.80 13.72 8.82
C MET A 660 12.14 13.44 7.45
N PRO A 661 10.87 13.00 7.35
CA PRO A 661 10.23 12.81 6.05
C PRO A 661 10.21 14.08 5.18
N ASN A 662 9.96 15.25 5.80
CA ASN A 662 9.95 16.52 5.09
C ASN A 662 11.35 16.96 4.67
N ALA A 663 12.37 16.68 5.46
CA ALA A 663 13.76 16.93 5.09
C ALA A 663 14.21 16.05 3.92
N ILE A 664 13.84 14.76 3.92
CA ILE A 664 14.08 13.83 2.80
C ILE A 664 13.42 14.37 1.53
N ALA A 665 12.15 14.73 1.59
CA ALA A 665 11.42 15.27 0.44
C ALA A 665 12.09 16.51 -0.12
N GLU A 666 12.57 17.40 0.73
CA GLU A 666 13.23 18.65 0.32
C GLU A 666 14.59 18.43 -0.36
N VAL A 667 15.44 17.55 0.18
CA VAL A 667 16.73 17.25 -0.45
C VAL A 667 16.51 16.56 -1.80
N ARG A 668 15.56 15.63 -1.86
CA ARG A 668 15.19 14.95 -3.10
C ARG A 668 14.67 15.93 -4.15
N GLU A 669 13.80 16.85 -3.78
CA GLU A 669 13.30 17.89 -4.67
C GLU A 669 14.44 18.74 -5.22
N ALA A 670 15.40 19.13 -4.38
CA ALA A 670 16.59 19.88 -4.81
C ALA A 670 17.42 19.09 -5.85
N ILE A 671 17.67 17.80 -5.60
CA ILE A 671 18.40 16.92 -6.52
C ILE A 671 17.64 16.79 -7.85
N ASP A 672 16.34 16.60 -7.79
CA ASP A 672 15.50 16.44 -8.97
C ASP A 672 15.39 17.74 -9.79
N PHE A 673 15.41 18.91 -9.18
CA PHE A 673 15.51 20.20 -9.90
C PHE A 673 16.83 20.30 -10.68
N LEU A 674 17.96 19.94 -10.07
CA LEU A 674 19.25 19.94 -10.74
C LEU A 674 19.23 19.03 -11.98
N ARG A 675 18.79 17.80 -11.83
CA ARG A 675 18.69 16.82 -12.92
C ARG A 675 17.67 17.24 -13.99
N TYR A 676 16.54 17.81 -13.57
CA TYR A 676 15.51 18.29 -14.47
C TYR A 676 16.05 19.43 -15.37
N TYR A 677 16.66 20.46 -14.76
CA TYR A 677 17.18 21.59 -15.53
C TYR A 677 18.41 21.21 -16.39
N ALA A 678 19.21 20.24 -15.93
CA ALA A 678 20.29 19.71 -16.77
C ALA A 678 19.73 19.01 -18.04
N ASP A 679 18.68 18.19 -17.89
CA ASP A 679 18.02 17.54 -19.03
C ASP A 679 17.34 18.56 -19.95
N GLN A 680 16.59 19.51 -19.42
CA GLN A 680 15.95 20.58 -20.20
C GLN A 680 16.96 21.39 -20.97
N THR A 681 18.08 21.73 -20.36
CA THR A 681 19.16 22.48 -21.00
C THR A 681 19.71 21.76 -22.23
N ARG A 682 19.97 20.47 -22.13
CA ARG A 682 20.47 19.66 -23.26
C ARG A 682 19.46 19.52 -24.39
N ARG A 683 18.15 19.53 -24.08
CA ARG A 683 17.07 19.27 -25.06
C ARG A 683 16.60 20.57 -25.73
N THR A 684 16.52 21.66 -24.97
CA THR A 684 15.81 22.85 -25.41
C THR A 684 16.74 24.02 -25.72
N LEU A 685 17.90 24.12 -25.05
CA LEU A 685 18.81 25.23 -25.24
C LEU A 685 19.77 24.95 -26.40
N GLY A 686 19.66 25.73 -27.47
CA GLY A 686 20.54 25.70 -28.62
C GLY A 686 21.22 27.05 -28.81
N VAL A 687 22.02 27.19 -29.89
CA VAL A 687 22.82 28.39 -30.23
C VAL A 687 21.94 29.66 -30.39
N ALA A 688 20.66 29.50 -30.67
CA ALA A 688 19.73 30.64 -30.84
C ALA A 688 19.19 31.21 -29.51
N HIS A 689 19.37 30.51 -28.40
CA HIS A 689 18.90 30.96 -27.08
C HIS A 689 19.90 32.01 -26.52
N LYS A 690 19.35 33.10 -26.06
CA LYS A 690 20.13 34.17 -25.39
C LYS A 690 19.71 34.25 -23.92
N PRO A 691 20.66 34.32 -22.99
CA PRO A 691 20.35 34.54 -21.58
C PRO A 691 19.66 35.87 -21.36
N LEU A 692 18.77 35.94 -20.40
CA LEU A 692 18.09 37.17 -19.99
C LEU A 692 19.03 38.16 -19.29
N GLY A 693 20.23 37.74 -18.91
CA GLY A 693 21.19 38.49 -18.15
C GLY A 693 21.13 38.21 -16.65
N GLN A 694 21.39 39.22 -15.85
CA GLN A 694 21.40 39.08 -14.40
C GLN A 694 19.99 38.72 -13.87
N THR A 695 19.92 37.72 -13.01
CA THR A 695 18.66 37.22 -12.44
C THR A 695 18.73 37.23 -10.92
N ALA A 696 17.76 37.86 -10.26
CA ALA A 696 17.59 37.79 -8.81
C ALA A 696 16.74 36.57 -8.42
N CYS A 697 17.30 35.67 -7.65
CA CYS A 697 16.60 34.50 -7.12
C CYS A 697 16.23 34.73 -5.65
N ILE A 698 14.92 34.88 -5.38
CA ILE A 698 14.40 35.13 -4.02
C ILE A 698 13.71 33.85 -3.55
N ARG A 699 14.08 33.36 -2.37
CA ARG A 699 13.52 32.12 -1.79
C ARG A 699 12.79 32.36 -0.49
N PRO A 700 11.76 31.55 -0.18
CA PRO A 700 11.18 31.52 1.16
C PRO A 700 12.11 30.79 2.15
N ARG A 701 12.07 31.20 3.42
CA ARG A 701 12.87 30.57 4.50
C ARG A 701 12.45 29.12 4.77
N THR A 702 11.17 28.80 4.55
CA THR A 702 10.57 27.49 4.85
C THR A 702 11.10 26.36 3.97
N PHE A 703 11.70 26.66 2.82
CA PHE A 703 12.32 25.70 1.90
C PHE A 703 13.78 26.07 1.65
N PRO A 704 14.69 25.82 2.62
CA PRO A 704 16.04 26.34 2.58
C PRO A 704 16.89 25.75 1.45
N ARG A 705 16.55 24.59 0.90
CA ARG A 705 17.30 23.91 -0.15
C ARG A 705 16.54 23.78 -1.46
N ALA A 706 15.30 23.25 -1.47
CA ALA A 706 14.59 22.91 -2.69
C ALA A 706 14.35 24.12 -3.59
N ILE A 707 13.70 25.17 -3.09
CA ILE A 707 13.36 26.35 -3.89
C ILE A 707 14.62 27.12 -4.29
N PHE A 708 15.60 27.23 -3.39
CA PHE A 708 16.90 27.82 -3.70
C PHE A 708 17.57 27.07 -4.87
N THR A 709 17.65 25.77 -4.80
CA THR A 709 18.26 24.92 -5.83
C THR A 709 17.41 24.90 -7.10
N GLY A 710 16.10 25.09 -7.04
CA GLY A 710 15.26 25.23 -8.23
C GLY A 710 15.51 26.50 -9.01
N HIS A 711 15.61 27.64 -8.32
CA HIS A 711 15.78 28.95 -8.96
C HIS A 711 17.20 29.20 -9.54
N ILE A 712 18.22 28.94 -8.71
CA ILE A 712 19.61 29.24 -9.10
C ILE A 712 20.08 28.38 -10.27
N PRO A 713 19.95 27.04 -10.26
CA PRO A 713 20.32 26.22 -11.40
C PRO A 713 19.58 26.57 -12.68
N ALA A 714 18.26 26.84 -12.59
CA ALA A 714 17.51 27.29 -13.76
C ALA A 714 18.08 28.56 -14.38
N ALA A 715 18.42 29.55 -13.55
CA ALA A 715 19.02 30.79 -14.01
C ALA A 715 20.47 30.61 -14.57
N LEU A 716 21.27 29.72 -13.95
CA LEU A 716 22.64 29.47 -14.34
C LEU A 716 22.80 28.75 -15.68
N VAL A 717 21.86 27.85 -16.02
CA VAL A 717 21.95 27.06 -17.26
C VAL A 717 21.23 27.71 -18.45
N ALA A 718 20.33 28.66 -18.20
CA ALA A 718 19.66 29.44 -19.24
C ALA A 718 20.59 30.54 -19.79
#